data_a0d5f4b69e099bde9095355361802717
#
_entry.id   a0d5f4b69e099bde9095355361802717
#
_cell.length_a   1.000
_cell.length_b   1.000
_cell.length_c   1.000
_cell.angle_alpha   90.00
_cell.angle_beta   90.00
_cell.angle_gamma   90.00
#
_symmetry.space_group_name_H-M   'P 1'
#
loop_
_entity.id
_entity.type
_entity.pdbx_description
1 polymer ?
#
loop_
_entity_poly.entity_id
_entity_poly.type
_entity_poly.pdbx_seq_one_letter_code
_entity_poly.pdbx_strand_id
1 'polypeptide(L)'
;MLELLAPAGNLDAVIAAVQNGADAVYMGFGDGFNARRSADNFTQESFAKAVRYCHIRGCKVYVTLNTLVGDREMDTAAALAQQASDAGADAILVQDLGLARVLRAALPDIPLHASTQMSIHNLAGVEAAAEMGITRAVLARELSLEQIRFISQHASIETEVFVHGALCFCYSGQCYMSALIGRRSGNRGACAQPCRMQYSMGGRMDEYPLSLRDNCLADYLQQLADAGVACVKIEGRMKRPEYVAVVTDVYARCIHEHRVPTPEENDRLALAFSRQGFTQGYLLGKKGPDMLGTRAAEPDREAEKLFTAARRAYADGERRRVPVKFYAKVQSGEPVMAAVMDAEGHRAVLTGPVPEPAQRAPLTAQSLADQFAKTGGTPYYSTGTESRIDPDLYLPAAAVNDLRRRLITGLKEERAALPERRSLPLPQLPEGKRYFADPALIVQVHQAEQLTQELAALRPAYVYVPIEILDTDFPRLAPFLEQGAQVAAVLPRVITDDQAEDMHAMLGRAAENGVQEALVGNMGHIFFARRAGMRVRGDFGLNVFNSFTEEVLQQAGLVSATASFELRVAQIRDLAKSIDTEMIVYGRLPCMITEQCIIRNSAGRCNCKVPNNLADRRGALFPVLPAFGHRNQIFNAHKLYLADKHEDYETAGLWGVRLMFTTETPHECVAVTQSYLGLTDYRPNGLTRGLYYRGVE
;
A
#
# COMPACT_ATOMS: atom_id res chain seq x y z
N MET A 1 11.48 0.97 19.30
CA MET A 1 12.39 0.09 18.50
C MET A 1 11.76 -0.05 17.13
N LEU A 2 12.52 0.00 16.05
CA LEU A 2 12.03 -0.10 14.66
C LEU A 2 11.53 -1.54 14.38
N GLU A 3 10.25 -1.70 14.06
CA GLU A 3 9.65 -3.02 13.75
C GLU A 3 10.10 -3.50 12.36
N LEU A 4 10.57 -4.73 12.24
CA LEU A 4 10.94 -5.36 10.97
C LEU A 4 9.81 -6.25 10.46
N LEU A 5 9.18 -5.84 9.36
CA LEU A 5 8.07 -6.54 8.71
C LEU A 5 8.54 -7.31 7.47
N ALA A 6 8.51 -8.64 7.54
CA ALA A 6 8.96 -9.53 6.47
C ALA A 6 7.79 -10.12 5.66
N PRO A 7 8.00 -10.41 4.34
CA PRO A 7 6.98 -11.04 3.50
C PRO A 7 6.89 -12.55 3.75
N ALA A 8 5.67 -13.10 3.70
CA ALA A 8 5.46 -14.54 3.73
C ALA A 8 4.44 -14.98 2.67
N GLY A 9 4.89 -15.76 1.69
CA GLY A 9 4.04 -16.35 0.65
C GLY A 9 3.52 -17.75 1.02
N ASN A 10 4.21 -18.44 1.93
CA ASN A 10 3.85 -19.77 2.42
C ASN A 10 4.44 -20.01 3.82
N LEU A 11 4.14 -21.16 4.42
CA LEU A 11 4.58 -21.46 5.79
C LEU A 11 6.11 -21.52 5.93
N ASP A 12 6.83 -22.00 4.92
CA ASP A 12 8.30 -22.04 4.93
C ASP A 12 8.88 -20.62 4.97
N ALA A 13 8.25 -19.68 4.25
CA ALA A 13 8.64 -18.27 4.30
C ALA A 13 8.34 -17.63 5.66
N VAL A 14 7.25 -18.03 6.35
CA VAL A 14 6.98 -17.62 7.75
C VAL A 14 8.11 -18.09 8.65
N ILE A 15 8.46 -19.38 8.58
CA ILE A 15 9.55 -19.96 9.38
C ILE A 15 10.86 -19.21 9.09
N ALA A 16 11.18 -19.01 7.82
CA ALA A 16 12.36 -18.29 7.38
C ALA A 16 12.42 -16.87 7.94
N ALA A 17 11.32 -16.12 7.89
CA ALA A 17 11.23 -14.76 8.44
C ALA A 17 11.42 -14.75 9.96
N VAL A 18 10.63 -15.53 10.68
CA VAL A 18 10.63 -15.58 12.15
C VAL A 18 11.98 -16.02 12.70
N GLN A 19 12.56 -17.09 12.16
CA GLN A 19 13.84 -17.62 12.64
C GLN A 19 15.04 -16.71 12.32
N ASN A 20 14.87 -15.73 11.41
CA ASN A 20 15.88 -14.74 11.08
C ASN A 20 15.58 -13.34 11.66
N GLY A 21 14.64 -13.23 12.60
CA GLY A 21 14.48 -12.04 13.44
C GLY A 21 13.40 -11.06 13.00
N ALA A 22 12.45 -11.46 12.15
CA ALA A 22 11.28 -10.62 11.84
C ALA A 22 10.42 -10.38 13.10
N ASP A 23 9.99 -9.14 13.31
CA ASP A 23 9.06 -8.77 14.40
C ASP A 23 7.61 -8.94 13.97
N ALA A 24 7.36 -8.86 12.67
CA ALA A 24 6.06 -9.14 12.06
C ALA A 24 6.23 -9.79 10.69
N VAL A 25 5.22 -10.54 10.26
CA VAL A 25 5.12 -11.07 8.89
C VAL A 25 3.82 -10.59 8.25
N TYR A 26 3.84 -10.31 6.92
CA TYR A 26 2.63 -10.02 6.18
C TYR A 26 2.37 -11.06 5.09
N MET A 27 1.10 -11.45 4.96
CA MET A 27 0.68 -12.53 4.08
C MET A 27 -0.70 -12.33 3.47
N GLY A 28 -1.00 -13.06 2.39
CA GLY A 28 -2.35 -13.15 1.82
C GLY A 28 -3.12 -14.28 2.48
N PHE A 29 -4.40 -14.07 2.72
CA PHE A 29 -5.32 -15.06 3.28
C PHE A 29 -6.54 -15.23 2.37
N GLY A 30 -6.93 -16.45 2.10
CA GLY A 30 -8.02 -16.77 1.16
C GLY A 30 -7.74 -16.31 -0.27
N ASP A 31 -8.72 -16.42 -1.14
CA ASP A 31 -8.56 -16.10 -2.56
C ASP A 31 -9.00 -14.66 -2.89
N GLY A 32 -8.16 -13.94 -3.64
CA GLY A 32 -8.60 -12.87 -4.53
C GLY A 32 -8.35 -11.42 -4.10
N PHE A 33 -8.30 -11.06 -2.82
CA PHE A 33 -8.32 -9.67 -2.37
C PHE A 33 -6.96 -9.08 -1.94
N ASN A 34 -5.88 -9.51 -2.57
CA ASN A 34 -4.55 -8.99 -2.25
C ASN A 34 -3.74 -8.59 -3.49
N ALA A 35 -2.82 -7.63 -3.31
CA ALA A 35 -2.02 -7.02 -4.39
C ALA A 35 -1.04 -7.99 -5.09
N ARG A 36 -1.02 -9.25 -4.72
CA ARG A 36 -0.25 -10.34 -5.36
C ARG A 36 -1.16 -11.57 -5.51
N ARG A 37 -2.21 -11.46 -6.31
CA ARG A 37 -3.21 -12.50 -6.53
C ARG A 37 -2.62 -13.84 -6.97
N SER A 38 -1.49 -13.81 -7.68
CA SER A 38 -0.77 -15.02 -8.14
C SER A 38 0.20 -15.62 -7.12
N ALA A 39 0.34 -15.05 -5.91
CA ALA A 39 1.08 -15.68 -4.83
C ALA A 39 0.23 -16.80 -4.20
N ASP A 40 0.89 -17.82 -3.66
CA ASP A 40 0.22 -18.79 -2.80
C ASP A 40 -0.39 -18.04 -1.62
N ASN A 41 -1.69 -18.26 -1.37
CA ASN A 41 -2.38 -17.68 -0.23
C ASN A 41 -2.62 -18.74 0.83
N PHE A 42 -2.63 -18.31 2.08
CA PHE A 42 -2.88 -19.19 3.19
C PHE A 42 -4.35 -19.64 3.24
N THR A 43 -4.56 -20.94 3.35
CA THR A 43 -5.87 -21.50 3.71
C THR A 43 -6.12 -21.26 5.20
N GLN A 44 -7.35 -21.45 5.67
CA GLN A 44 -7.69 -21.30 7.09
C GLN A 44 -6.78 -22.16 7.99
N GLU A 45 -6.53 -23.41 7.62
CA GLU A 45 -5.67 -24.31 8.39
C GLU A 45 -4.20 -23.87 8.40
N SER A 46 -3.62 -23.55 7.23
CA SER A 46 -2.23 -23.11 7.14
C SER A 46 -2.02 -21.76 7.80
N PHE A 47 -3.03 -20.87 7.75
CA PHE A 47 -3.01 -19.59 8.42
C PHE A 47 -2.98 -19.74 9.94
N ALA A 48 -3.88 -20.55 10.52
CA ALA A 48 -3.90 -20.81 11.96
C ALA A 48 -2.55 -21.39 12.46
N LYS A 49 -1.93 -22.29 11.66
CA LYS A 49 -0.58 -22.81 11.95
C LYS A 49 0.47 -21.68 11.94
N ALA A 50 0.41 -20.78 10.95
CA ALA A 50 1.33 -19.67 10.83
C ALA A 50 1.19 -18.67 12.00
N VAL A 51 -0.05 -18.28 12.35
CA VAL A 51 -0.34 -17.40 13.48
C VAL A 51 0.22 -18.00 14.79
N ARG A 52 -0.12 -19.25 15.09
CA ARG A 52 0.40 -19.94 16.27
C ARG A 52 1.94 -19.99 16.28
N TYR A 53 2.56 -20.31 15.15
CA TYR A 53 4.01 -20.33 15.02
C TYR A 53 4.65 -18.98 15.33
N CYS A 54 4.06 -17.90 14.82
CA CYS A 54 4.51 -16.54 15.03
C CYS A 54 4.32 -16.10 16.49
N HIS A 55 3.11 -16.22 17.02
CA HIS A 55 2.76 -15.70 18.36
C HIS A 55 3.60 -16.33 19.46
N ILE A 56 3.80 -17.64 19.44
CA ILE A 56 4.65 -18.31 20.47
C ILE A 56 6.12 -17.83 20.45
N ARG A 57 6.54 -17.12 19.37
CA ARG A 57 7.90 -16.55 19.20
C ARG A 57 7.93 -15.00 19.24
N GLY A 58 6.83 -14.36 19.63
CA GLY A 58 6.74 -12.90 19.71
C GLY A 58 6.83 -12.23 18.34
N CYS A 59 6.22 -12.80 17.32
CA CYS A 59 6.12 -12.24 15.99
C CYS A 59 4.65 -12.02 15.64
N LYS A 60 4.31 -10.82 15.11
CA LYS A 60 2.95 -10.47 14.71
C LYS A 60 2.63 -10.96 13.29
N VAL A 61 1.34 -11.06 12.98
CA VAL A 61 0.85 -11.50 11.67
C VAL A 61 -0.11 -10.46 11.09
N TYR A 62 0.24 -9.88 9.93
CA TYR A 62 -0.58 -8.90 9.23
C TYR A 62 -1.14 -9.50 7.93
N VAL A 63 -2.45 -9.36 7.74
CA VAL A 63 -3.15 -9.89 6.56
C VAL A 63 -3.35 -8.79 5.52
N THR A 64 -3.08 -9.09 4.26
CA THR A 64 -3.30 -8.15 3.16
C THR A 64 -4.65 -8.40 2.49
N LEU A 65 -5.57 -7.43 2.61
CA LEU A 65 -6.80 -7.28 1.82
C LEU A 65 -6.72 -5.96 1.06
N ASN A 66 -5.65 -5.77 0.31
CA ASN A 66 -5.21 -4.49 -0.21
C ASN A 66 -5.39 -4.36 -1.72
N THR A 67 -6.60 -4.66 -2.18
CA THR A 67 -7.08 -4.42 -3.55
C THR A 67 -8.37 -3.63 -3.51
N LEU A 68 -8.80 -3.09 -4.65
CA LEU A 68 -10.14 -2.54 -4.82
C LEU A 68 -11.17 -3.66 -4.77
N VAL A 69 -12.33 -3.37 -4.20
CA VAL A 69 -13.43 -4.32 -3.98
C VAL A 69 -14.71 -3.76 -4.58
N GLY A 70 -15.39 -4.51 -5.43
CA GLY A 70 -16.71 -4.11 -5.95
C GLY A 70 -17.84 -4.42 -4.97
N ASP A 71 -19.01 -3.77 -5.12
CA ASP A 71 -20.17 -3.96 -4.24
C ASP A 71 -20.54 -5.42 -4.05
N ARG A 72 -20.54 -6.22 -5.12
CA ARG A 72 -20.89 -7.66 -5.08
C ARG A 72 -19.84 -8.54 -4.38
N GLU A 73 -18.66 -8.00 -4.13
CA GLU A 73 -17.53 -8.69 -3.48
C GLU A 73 -17.36 -8.27 -2.01
N MET A 74 -18.05 -7.20 -1.59
CA MET A 74 -17.85 -6.58 -0.27
C MET A 74 -18.10 -7.55 0.87
N ASP A 75 -19.21 -8.30 0.83
CA ASP A 75 -19.54 -9.29 1.87
C ASP A 75 -18.47 -10.38 1.96
N THR A 76 -17.96 -10.84 0.81
CA THR A 76 -16.90 -11.86 0.76
C THR A 76 -15.58 -11.33 1.34
N ALA A 77 -15.20 -10.10 0.99
CA ALA A 77 -14.00 -9.46 1.52
C ALA A 77 -14.09 -9.22 3.04
N ALA A 78 -15.26 -8.78 3.51
CA ALA A 78 -15.54 -8.60 4.94
C ALA A 78 -15.52 -9.93 5.71
N ALA A 79 -16.10 -10.99 5.14
CA ALA A 79 -16.07 -12.32 5.74
C ALA A 79 -14.64 -12.89 5.84
N LEU A 80 -13.78 -12.65 4.84
CA LEU A 80 -12.36 -13.02 4.91
C LEU A 80 -11.62 -12.24 5.99
N ALA A 81 -11.92 -10.94 6.13
CA ALA A 81 -11.35 -10.11 7.20
C ALA A 81 -11.76 -10.62 8.59
N GLN A 82 -13.04 -10.99 8.76
CA GLN A 82 -13.55 -11.61 9.98
C GLN A 82 -12.82 -12.90 10.30
N GLN A 83 -12.71 -13.82 9.34
CA GLN A 83 -12.01 -15.08 9.51
C GLN A 83 -10.54 -14.89 9.88
N ALA A 84 -9.86 -13.91 9.27
CA ALA A 84 -8.48 -13.57 9.62
C ALA A 84 -8.38 -13.03 11.05
N SER A 85 -9.31 -12.16 11.45
CA SER A 85 -9.39 -11.62 12.81
C SER A 85 -9.60 -12.72 13.84
N ASP A 86 -10.57 -13.63 13.61
CA ASP A 86 -10.90 -14.74 14.51
C ASP A 86 -9.75 -15.75 14.61
N ALA A 87 -8.97 -15.91 13.53
CA ALA A 87 -7.78 -16.77 13.52
C ALA A 87 -6.53 -16.09 14.10
N GLY A 88 -6.63 -14.86 14.63
CA GLY A 88 -5.58 -14.18 15.37
C GLY A 88 -4.68 -13.25 14.56
N ALA A 89 -5.10 -12.76 13.38
CA ALA A 89 -4.37 -11.71 12.68
C ALA A 89 -4.22 -10.47 13.58
N ASP A 90 -3.04 -9.85 13.63
CA ASP A 90 -2.77 -8.67 14.47
C ASP A 90 -3.17 -7.36 13.78
N ALA A 91 -3.24 -7.33 12.46
CA ALA A 91 -3.76 -6.20 11.69
C ALA A 91 -4.18 -6.63 10.28
N ILE A 92 -4.99 -5.78 9.62
CA ILE A 92 -5.39 -5.95 8.23
C ILE A 92 -4.93 -4.74 7.41
N LEU A 93 -4.20 -4.98 6.32
CA LEU A 93 -3.80 -3.95 5.37
C LEU A 93 -4.89 -3.76 4.30
N VAL A 94 -5.35 -2.53 4.11
CA VAL A 94 -6.42 -2.18 3.17
C VAL A 94 -5.96 -1.13 2.15
N GLN A 95 -6.57 -1.15 0.96
CA GLN A 95 -6.43 -0.12 -0.07
C GLN A 95 -7.75 0.61 -0.30
N ASP A 96 -8.83 -0.14 -0.37
CA ASP A 96 -10.16 0.34 -0.73
C ASP A 96 -10.77 1.13 0.45
N LEU A 97 -11.19 2.37 0.19
CA LEU A 97 -11.77 3.25 1.22
C LEU A 97 -13.09 2.71 1.74
N GLY A 98 -13.93 2.16 0.86
CA GLY A 98 -15.20 1.55 1.23
C GLY A 98 -15.01 0.30 2.08
N LEU A 99 -14.06 -0.58 1.71
CA LEU A 99 -13.72 -1.73 2.54
C LEU A 99 -13.20 -1.31 3.91
N ALA A 100 -12.31 -0.30 3.98
CA ALA A 100 -11.82 0.23 5.25
C ALA A 100 -12.97 0.71 6.15
N ARG A 101 -13.95 1.43 5.58
CA ARG A 101 -15.16 1.89 6.26
C ARG A 101 -16.00 0.71 6.79
N VAL A 102 -16.23 -0.31 5.95
CA VAL A 102 -17.00 -1.51 6.32
C VAL A 102 -16.31 -2.28 7.44
N LEU A 103 -14.99 -2.51 7.30
CA LEU A 103 -14.22 -3.24 8.32
C LEU A 103 -14.15 -2.47 9.64
N ARG A 104 -13.98 -1.14 9.61
CA ARG A 104 -13.97 -0.34 10.85
C ARG A 104 -15.30 -0.42 11.60
N ALA A 105 -16.43 -0.47 10.89
CA ALA A 105 -17.75 -0.63 11.48
C ALA A 105 -17.98 -2.06 12.02
N ALA A 106 -17.62 -3.08 11.25
CA ALA A 106 -17.91 -4.48 11.58
C ALA A 106 -16.89 -5.09 12.56
N LEU A 107 -15.63 -4.70 12.48
CA LEU A 107 -14.48 -5.23 13.24
C LEU A 107 -13.76 -4.11 14.01
N PRO A 108 -14.40 -3.52 15.04
CA PRO A 108 -13.87 -2.31 15.69
C PRO A 108 -12.55 -2.53 16.44
N ASP A 109 -12.21 -3.75 16.80
CA ASP A 109 -11.07 -4.05 17.65
C ASP A 109 -9.80 -4.45 16.88
N ILE A 110 -9.91 -4.80 15.57
CA ILE A 110 -8.72 -5.13 14.78
C ILE A 110 -8.07 -3.86 14.21
N PRO A 111 -6.74 -3.68 14.35
CA PRO A 111 -6.01 -2.60 13.70
C PRO A 111 -6.13 -2.67 12.17
N LEU A 112 -6.37 -1.52 11.53
CA LEU A 112 -6.30 -1.37 10.08
C LEU A 112 -5.05 -0.57 9.71
N HIS A 113 -4.31 -1.05 8.72
CA HIS A 113 -3.14 -0.37 8.16
C HIS A 113 -3.45 0.06 6.71
N ALA A 114 -3.15 1.33 6.38
CA ALA A 114 -3.24 1.80 5.00
C ALA A 114 -2.14 1.16 4.17
N SER A 115 -2.51 0.44 3.11
CA SER A 115 -1.54 -0.09 2.15
C SER A 115 -0.85 1.04 1.38
N THR A 116 0.38 0.83 0.91
CA THR A 116 1.04 1.73 -0.05
C THR A 116 0.20 1.99 -1.31
N GLN A 117 -0.77 1.13 -1.60
CA GLN A 117 -1.74 1.29 -2.70
C GLN A 117 -2.73 2.44 -2.47
N MET A 118 -2.88 2.96 -1.24
CA MET A 118 -3.64 4.19 -0.96
C MET A 118 -2.90 5.46 -1.40
N SER A 119 -1.64 5.34 -1.84
CA SER A 119 -0.84 6.45 -2.38
C SER A 119 -0.62 7.61 -1.40
N ILE A 120 -0.34 7.30 -0.14
CA ILE A 120 -0.10 8.29 0.92
C ILE A 120 1.33 8.84 0.76
N HIS A 121 1.44 10.13 0.46
CA HIS A 121 2.72 10.77 0.13
C HIS A 121 2.90 12.17 0.75
N ASN A 122 2.01 12.56 1.67
CA ASN A 122 2.11 13.78 2.47
C ASN A 122 1.42 13.58 3.82
N LEU A 123 1.66 14.50 4.75
CA LEU A 123 1.09 14.48 6.10
C LEU A 123 -0.45 14.49 6.06
N ALA A 124 -1.05 15.33 5.23
CA ALA A 124 -2.50 15.42 5.12
C ALA A 124 -3.15 14.09 4.70
N GLY A 125 -2.45 13.26 3.90
CA GLY A 125 -2.90 11.92 3.54
C GLY A 125 -2.82 10.93 4.70
N VAL A 126 -1.82 11.07 5.59
CA VAL A 126 -1.74 10.27 6.82
C VAL A 126 -2.87 10.63 7.78
N GLU A 127 -3.13 11.91 7.97
CA GLU A 127 -4.22 12.38 8.84
C GLU A 127 -5.61 11.98 8.29
N ALA A 128 -5.83 12.06 6.98
CA ALA A 128 -7.04 11.55 6.36
C ALA A 128 -7.25 10.05 6.59
N ALA A 129 -6.18 9.26 6.60
CA ALA A 129 -6.25 7.84 6.94
C ALA A 129 -6.56 7.63 8.45
N ALA A 130 -5.96 8.45 9.32
CA ALA A 130 -6.23 8.42 10.76
C ALA A 130 -7.71 8.72 11.07
N GLU A 131 -8.31 9.71 10.41
CA GLU A 131 -9.74 10.04 10.53
C GLU A 131 -10.66 8.86 10.15
N MET A 132 -10.20 7.96 9.28
CA MET A 132 -10.90 6.73 8.93
C MET A 132 -10.69 5.60 9.96
N GLY A 133 -9.97 5.84 11.06
CA GLY A 133 -9.65 4.85 12.09
C GLY A 133 -8.53 3.89 11.70
N ILE A 134 -7.70 4.25 10.73
CA ILE A 134 -6.46 3.54 10.39
C ILE A 134 -5.40 3.88 11.44
N THR A 135 -4.58 2.90 11.83
CA THR A 135 -3.60 3.04 12.91
C THR A 135 -2.15 3.09 12.42
N ARG A 136 -1.91 2.72 11.15
CA ARG A 136 -0.58 2.78 10.51
C ARG A 136 -0.72 3.07 9.03
N ALA A 137 0.11 3.97 8.50
CA ALA A 137 0.15 4.31 7.08
C ALA A 137 1.46 3.83 6.43
N VAL A 138 1.34 3.01 5.37
CA VAL A 138 2.49 2.67 4.52
C VAL A 138 2.71 3.79 3.53
N LEU A 139 3.79 4.54 3.71
CA LEU A 139 4.13 5.68 2.88
C LEU A 139 4.50 5.27 1.45
N ALA A 140 4.30 6.18 0.51
CA ALA A 140 4.73 6.00 -0.87
C ALA A 140 6.25 5.80 -0.95
N ARG A 141 6.70 4.93 -1.84
CA ARG A 141 8.13 4.53 -1.98
C ARG A 141 9.01 5.60 -2.61
N GLU A 142 8.39 6.60 -3.17
CA GLU A 142 8.98 7.68 -3.96
C GLU A 142 9.46 8.85 -3.09
N LEU A 143 9.18 8.82 -1.78
CA LEU A 143 9.52 9.88 -0.83
C LEU A 143 11.01 9.90 -0.47
N SER A 144 11.54 11.11 -0.28
CA SER A 144 12.88 11.33 0.26
C SER A 144 12.92 11.15 1.78
N LEU A 145 14.13 11.00 2.34
CA LEU A 145 14.31 10.90 3.79
C LEU A 145 13.78 12.14 4.53
N GLU A 146 13.93 13.32 3.94
CA GLU A 146 13.42 14.58 4.52
C GLU A 146 11.89 14.59 4.57
N GLN A 147 11.24 14.18 3.48
CA GLN A 147 9.78 14.05 3.42
C GLN A 147 9.27 12.99 4.39
N ILE A 148 9.91 11.81 4.44
CA ILE A 148 9.57 10.75 5.41
C ILE A 148 9.72 11.27 6.84
N ARG A 149 10.80 11.98 7.15
CA ARG A 149 11.04 12.56 8.48
C ARG A 149 9.95 13.57 8.83
N PHE A 150 9.63 14.50 7.93
CA PHE A 150 8.58 15.47 8.17
C PHE A 150 7.24 14.78 8.47
N ILE A 151 6.83 13.85 7.64
CA ILE A 151 5.57 13.11 7.84
C ILE A 151 5.60 12.33 9.16
N SER A 152 6.63 11.50 9.39
CA SER A 152 6.67 10.60 10.55
C SER A 152 6.76 11.32 11.89
N GLN A 153 7.37 12.51 11.95
CA GLN A 153 7.45 13.31 13.17
C GLN A 153 6.18 14.09 13.50
N HIS A 154 5.30 14.31 12.51
CA HIS A 154 4.07 15.09 12.69
C HIS A 154 2.80 14.24 12.58
N ALA A 155 2.91 13.00 12.12
CA ALA A 155 1.78 12.11 11.96
C ALA A 155 1.15 11.71 13.31
N SER A 156 -0.18 11.65 13.34
CA SER A 156 -0.95 11.18 14.51
C SER A 156 -0.99 9.65 14.65
N ILE A 157 -0.61 8.93 13.59
CA ILE A 157 -0.55 7.45 13.53
C ILE A 157 0.83 6.97 13.11
N GLU A 158 1.09 5.68 13.29
CA GLU A 158 2.36 5.08 12.89
C GLU A 158 2.61 5.15 11.38
N THR A 159 3.87 5.32 11.00
CA THR A 159 4.32 5.26 9.60
C THR A 159 5.16 4.03 9.33
N GLU A 160 5.00 3.46 8.14
CA GLU A 160 5.71 2.28 7.65
C GLU A 160 6.37 2.59 6.30
N VAL A 161 7.63 2.17 6.11
CA VAL A 161 8.42 2.46 4.91
C VAL A 161 8.99 1.18 4.30
N PHE A 162 8.87 1.01 2.97
CA PHE A 162 9.55 -0.07 2.27
C PHE A 162 11.06 0.18 2.19
N VAL A 163 11.85 -0.79 2.65
CA VAL A 163 13.32 -0.66 2.72
C VAL A 163 14.08 -1.61 1.80
N HIS A 164 13.44 -2.68 1.28
CA HIS A 164 14.12 -3.65 0.43
C HIS A 164 13.20 -4.23 -0.64
N GLY A 165 13.78 -4.55 -1.82
CA GLY A 165 13.16 -5.29 -2.89
C GLY A 165 12.60 -4.42 -4.02
N ALA A 166 11.65 -4.94 -4.80
CA ALA A 166 11.22 -4.34 -6.05
C ALA A 166 10.55 -2.97 -5.88
N LEU A 167 11.01 -1.99 -6.67
CA LEU A 167 10.35 -0.70 -6.84
C LEU A 167 9.40 -0.72 -8.03
N CYS A 168 8.23 -0.07 -7.89
CA CYS A 168 7.38 0.32 -9.00
C CYS A 168 7.91 1.61 -9.63
N PHE A 169 7.74 1.76 -10.94
CA PHE A 169 8.12 3.00 -11.64
C PHE A 169 7.04 4.08 -11.50
N CYS A 170 5.77 3.66 -11.54
CA CYS A 170 4.63 4.52 -11.26
C CYS A 170 4.50 4.75 -9.76
N TYR A 171 4.04 5.91 -9.36
CA TYR A 171 3.63 6.18 -7.98
C TYR A 171 2.75 5.04 -7.45
N SER A 172 3.01 4.64 -6.23
CA SER A 172 2.33 3.51 -5.59
C SER A 172 0.80 3.70 -5.63
N GLY A 173 0.07 2.67 -6.05
CA GLY A 173 -1.39 2.69 -6.15
C GLY A 173 -1.99 3.45 -7.34
N GLN A 174 -1.18 4.14 -8.16
CA GLN A 174 -1.63 5.00 -9.25
C GLN A 174 -1.36 4.45 -10.65
N CYS A 175 -1.08 3.13 -10.77
CA CYS A 175 -0.76 2.49 -12.03
C CYS A 175 -1.95 1.75 -12.64
N TYR A 176 -2.40 2.20 -13.80
CA TYR A 176 -3.48 1.59 -14.59
C TYR A 176 -2.97 0.95 -15.90
N MET A 177 -1.67 1.02 -16.20
CA MET A 177 -1.12 0.59 -17.49
C MET A 177 -1.39 -0.89 -17.78
N SER A 178 -1.22 -1.77 -16.79
CA SER A 178 -1.48 -3.21 -16.97
C SER A 178 -2.96 -3.52 -17.23
N ALA A 179 -3.87 -2.79 -16.60
CA ALA A 179 -5.31 -2.89 -16.85
C ALA A 179 -5.69 -2.43 -18.25
N LEU A 180 -5.20 -1.25 -18.67
CA LEU A 180 -5.53 -0.66 -19.98
C LEU A 180 -4.97 -1.45 -21.16
N ILE A 181 -3.78 -2.05 -21.02
CA ILE A 181 -3.18 -2.86 -22.09
C ILE A 181 -3.76 -4.28 -22.12
N GLY A 182 -3.91 -4.93 -20.96
CA GLY A 182 -4.19 -6.37 -20.89
C GLY A 182 -5.30 -6.77 -19.94
N ARG A 183 -6.12 -5.85 -19.41
CA ARG A 183 -7.19 -6.06 -18.44
C ARG A 183 -6.73 -6.55 -17.06
N ARG A 184 -5.42 -6.74 -16.85
CA ARG A 184 -4.83 -7.21 -15.61
C ARG A 184 -4.57 -6.04 -14.67
N SER A 185 -5.55 -5.71 -13.83
CA SER A 185 -5.45 -4.55 -12.94
C SER A 185 -4.40 -4.75 -11.84
N GLY A 186 -3.49 -3.77 -11.72
CA GLY A 186 -2.56 -3.68 -10.59
C GLY A 186 -3.29 -3.42 -9.26
N ASN A 187 -4.39 -2.65 -9.31
CA ASN A 187 -5.24 -2.36 -8.16
C ASN A 187 -6.11 -3.55 -7.73
N ARG A 188 -6.15 -4.60 -8.56
CA ARG A 188 -6.82 -5.89 -8.29
C ARG A 188 -5.82 -7.05 -8.13
N GLY A 189 -4.53 -6.74 -7.94
CA GLY A 189 -3.48 -7.72 -7.69
C GLY A 189 -3.01 -8.51 -8.90
N ALA A 190 -3.47 -8.18 -10.12
CA ALA A 190 -3.19 -8.94 -11.35
C ALA A 190 -2.12 -8.29 -12.26
N CYS A 191 -1.29 -7.38 -11.75
CA CYS A 191 -0.30 -6.64 -12.52
C CYS A 191 0.62 -7.52 -13.37
N ALA A 192 0.65 -7.28 -14.71
CA ALA A 192 1.53 -7.96 -15.66
C ALA A 192 2.95 -7.37 -15.75
N GLN A 193 3.28 -6.37 -14.92
CA GLN A 193 4.57 -5.68 -14.88
C GLN A 193 4.99 -5.04 -16.22
N PRO A 194 4.13 -4.25 -16.90
CA PRO A 194 4.48 -3.61 -18.17
C PRO A 194 5.70 -2.68 -18.04
N CYS A 195 5.97 -2.10 -16.87
CA CYS A 195 7.17 -1.30 -16.61
C CYS A 195 8.49 -2.10 -16.72
N ARG A 196 8.45 -3.44 -16.82
CA ARG A 196 9.63 -4.31 -16.98
C ARG A 196 9.82 -4.76 -18.42
N MET A 197 9.02 -4.23 -19.35
CA MET A 197 9.13 -4.54 -20.77
C MET A 197 10.01 -3.52 -21.51
N GLN A 198 10.40 -3.86 -22.72
CA GLN A 198 11.15 -2.96 -23.61
C GLN A 198 10.23 -1.93 -24.24
N TYR A 199 10.75 -0.72 -24.36
CA TYR A 199 10.14 0.42 -25.03
C TYR A 199 11.19 1.23 -25.77
N SER A 200 10.75 2.00 -26.76
CA SER A 200 11.57 2.95 -27.48
C SER A 200 11.14 4.37 -27.14
N MET A 201 12.09 5.26 -26.84
CA MET A 201 11.84 6.66 -26.52
C MET A 201 13.08 7.53 -26.78
N GLY A 202 12.89 8.75 -27.28
CA GLY A 202 13.98 9.73 -27.45
C GLY A 202 15.09 9.29 -28.40
N GLY A 203 14.78 8.45 -29.41
CA GLY A 203 15.75 7.91 -30.35
C GLY A 203 16.48 6.65 -29.85
N ARG A 204 16.22 6.21 -28.62
CA ARG A 204 16.73 4.94 -28.08
C ARG A 204 15.74 3.84 -28.33
N MET A 205 16.19 2.72 -28.85
CA MET A 205 15.37 1.60 -29.25
C MET A 205 15.53 0.45 -28.26
N ASP A 206 14.40 -0.24 -28.00
CA ASP A 206 14.37 -1.50 -27.24
C ASP A 206 15.07 -1.47 -25.86
N GLU A 207 15.00 -0.32 -25.18
CA GLU A 207 15.52 -0.14 -23.82
C GLU A 207 14.46 -0.43 -22.74
N TYR A 208 14.85 -0.36 -21.49
CA TYR A 208 13.97 -0.55 -20.33
C TYR A 208 13.81 0.76 -19.52
N PRO A 209 13.24 1.83 -20.12
CA PRO A 209 13.19 3.16 -19.51
C PRO A 209 12.29 3.25 -18.27
N LEU A 210 11.48 2.23 -18.01
CA LEU A 210 10.56 2.14 -16.87
C LEU A 210 10.98 1.05 -15.85
N SER A 211 12.15 0.41 -16.02
CA SER A 211 12.58 -0.67 -15.15
C SER A 211 13.60 -0.17 -14.12
N LEU A 212 13.17 -0.04 -12.85
CA LEU A 212 14.04 0.35 -11.75
C LEU A 212 14.85 -0.84 -11.21
N ARG A 213 16.05 -0.55 -10.70
CA ARG A 213 16.79 -1.40 -9.77
C ARG A 213 15.96 -1.66 -8.52
N ASP A 214 16.35 -2.67 -7.77
CA ASP A 214 15.68 -2.96 -6.49
C ASP A 214 16.12 -1.96 -5.42
N ASN A 215 15.21 -1.67 -4.49
CA ASN A 215 15.50 -0.84 -3.33
C ASN A 215 16.38 -1.60 -2.33
N CYS A 216 17.33 -0.92 -1.70
CA CYS A 216 18.06 -1.40 -0.54
C CYS A 216 18.44 -0.21 0.35
N LEU A 217 17.78 -0.10 1.50
CA LEU A 217 18.00 0.99 2.46
C LEU A 217 18.61 0.48 3.77
N ALA A 218 19.35 -0.64 3.72
CA ALA A 218 19.97 -1.23 4.91
C ALA A 218 20.97 -0.28 5.60
N ASP A 219 21.64 0.60 4.82
CA ASP A 219 22.56 1.63 5.35
C ASP A 219 21.85 2.78 6.06
N TYR A 220 20.53 2.91 5.93
CA TYR A 220 19.75 4.07 6.39
C TYR A 220 18.77 3.75 7.52
N LEU A 221 18.82 2.54 8.10
CA LEU A 221 17.86 2.08 9.12
C LEU A 221 17.85 2.97 10.37
N GLN A 222 19.05 3.39 10.83
CA GLN A 222 19.14 4.31 11.96
C GLN A 222 18.51 5.67 11.64
N GLN A 223 18.76 6.20 10.43
CA GLN A 223 18.22 7.49 10.00
C GLN A 223 16.68 7.43 9.86
N LEU A 224 16.12 6.29 9.44
CA LEU A 224 14.66 6.06 9.40
C LEU A 224 14.08 5.96 10.83
N ALA A 225 14.77 5.30 11.75
CA ALA A 225 14.37 5.26 13.16
C ALA A 225 14.38 6.65 13.79
N ASP A 226 15.45 7.44 13.55
CA ASP A 226 15.59 8.83 14.02
C ASP A 226 14.57 9.77 13.36
N ALA A 227 14.08 9.42 12.19
CA ALA A 227 12.98 10.12 11.51
C ALA A 227 11.60 9.84 12.13
N GLY A 228 11.48 8.88 13.05
CA GLY A 228 10.21 8.52 13.71
C GLY A 228 9.43 7.42 12.98
N VAL A 229 10.02 6.73 12.01
CA VAL A 229 9.40 5.58 11.33
C VAL A 229 9.19 4.44 12.34
N ALA A 230 7.97 3.91 12.44
CA ALA A 230 7.64 2.82 13.36
C ALA A 230 8.01 1.44 12.81
N CYS A 231 7.87 1.25 11.49
CA CYS A 231 8.02 -0.06 10.86
C CYS A 231 8.76 0.04 9.52
N VAL A 232 9.68 -0.89 9.25
CA VAL A 232 10.34 -1.07 7.97
C VAL A 232 9.94 -2.39 7.33
N LYS A 233 9.61 -2.34 6.03
CA LYS A 233 9.01 -3.43 5.29
C LYS A 233 9.89 -3.95 4.16
N ILE A 234 10.06 -5.27 4.12
CA ILE A 234 10.71 -5.97 3.02
C ILE A 234 9.66 -6.36 1.98
N GLU A 235 9.85 -6.02 0.70
CA GLU A 235 9.02 -6.51 -0.42
C GLU A 235 9.46 -7.91 -0.83
N GLY A 236 8.51 -8.83 -1.08
CA GLY A 236 8.91 -10.14 -1.59
C GLY A 236 7.98 -11.32 -1.36
N ARG A 237 6.65 -11.16 -1.23
CA ARG A 237 5.72 -12.29 -1.00
C ARG A 237 5.80 -13.42 -2.04
N MET A 238 6.20 -13.11 -3.28
CA MET A 238 6.41 -14.09 -4.35
C MET A 238 7.84 -14.61 -4.41
N LYS A 239 8.65 -14.32 -3.41
CA LYS A 239 10.06 -14.76 -3.35
C LYS A 239 10.17 -16.09 -2.61
N ARG A 240 11.29 -16.80 -2.89
CA ARG A 240 11.64 -18.03 -2.19
C ARG A 240 11.85 -17.78 -0.69
N PRO A 241 11.58 -18.76 0.19
CA PRO A 241 11.84 -18.65 1.64
C PRO A 241 13.29 -18.27 1.96
N GLU A 242 14.25 -18.74 1.17
CA GLU A 242 15.67 -18.44 1.38
C GLU A 242 16.01 -16.96 1.13
N TYR A 243 15.35 -16.33 0.16
CA TYR A 243 15.46 -14.86 -0.01
C TYR A 243 14.96 -14.15 1.24
N VAL A 244 13.80 -14.58 1.75
CA VAL A 244 13.22 -13.98 2.96
C VAL A 244 14.19 -14.17 4.14
N ALA A 245 14.77 -15.37 4.31
CA ALA A 245 15.75 -15.65 5.36
C ALA A 245 16.97 -14.72 5.29
N VAL A 246 17.60 -14.63 4.10
CA VAL A 246 18.83 -13.82 3.93
C VAL A 246 18.58 -12.36 4.19
N VAL A 247 17.51 -11.80 3.59
CA VAL A 247 17.23 -10.37 3.72
C VAL A 247 16.81 -10.03 5.16
N THR A 248 15.96 -10.85 5.77
CA THR A 248 15.52 -10.62 7.15
C THR A 248 16.69 -10.71 8.14
N ASP A 249 17.60 -11.72 7.99
CA ASP A 249 18.78 -11.87 8.85
C ASP A 249 19.66 -10.62 8.86
N VAL A 250 19.97 -10.05 7.67
CA VAL A 250 20.79 -8.85 7.56
C VAL A 250 20.09 -7.64 8.20
N TYR A 251 18.83 -7.40 7.85
CA TYR A 251 18.08 -6.26 8.38
C TYR A 251 17.86 -6.36 9.90
N ALA A 252 17.53 -7.54 10.41
CA ALA A 252 17.35 -7.76 11.85
C ALA A 252 18.65 -7.46 12.64
N ARG A 253 19.80 -7.94 12.15
CA ARG A 253 21.10 -7.63 12.78
C ARG A 253 21.40 -6.14 12.75
N CYS A 254 21.24 -5.48 11.59
CA CYS A 254 21.48 -4.04 11.49
C CYS A 254 20.59 -3.23 12.46
N ILE A 255 19.32 -3.64 12.63
CA ILE A 255 18.40 -2.98 13.56
C ILE A 255 18.82 -3.26 15.03
N HIS A 256 19.04 -4.52 15.41
CA HIS A 256 19.33 -4.88 16.81
C HIS A 256 20.71 -4.43 17.26
N GLU A 257 21.70 -4.42 16.38
CA GLU A 257 23.08 -4.03 16.66
C GLU A 257 23.34 -2.54 16.39
N HIS A 258 22.33 -1.78 15.94
CA HIS A 258 22.42 -0.36 15.61
C HIS A 258 23.60 -0.02 14.70
N ARG A 259 23.79 -0.79 13.63
CA ARG A 259 24.88 -0.65 12.68
C ARG A 259 24.43 -0.71 11.22
N VAL A 260 25.32 -0.32 10.33
CA VAL A 260 25.17 -0.56 8.88
C VAL A 260 25.58 -2.00 8.53
N PRO A 261 25.13 -2.55 7.39
CA PRO A 261 25.56 -3.86 6.94
C PRO A 261 27.06 -3.90 6.62
N THR A 262 27.70 -5.04 6.84
CA THR A 262 29.08 -5.27 6.39
C THR A 262 29.12 -5.45 4.87
N PRO A 263 30.33 -5.33 4.22
CA PRO A 263 30.48 -5.62 2.80
C PRO A 263 29.95 -7.02 2.42
N GLU A 264 30.24 -8.04 3.24
CA GLU A 264 29.78 -9.41 3.00
C GLU A 264 28.24 -9.54 3.13
N GLU A 265 27.62 -8.78 4.02
CA GLU A 265 26.16 -8.72 4.14
C GLU A 265 25.55 -8.03 2.93
N ASN A 266 26.15 -6.97 2.41
CA ASN A 266 25.73 -6.30 1.18
C ASN A 266 25.84 -7.23 -0.04
N ASP A 267 26.93 -8.00 -0.14
CA ASP A 267 27.10 -9.00 -1.20
C ASP A 267 26.04 -10.11 -1.10
N ARG A 268 25.71 -10.57 0.11
CA ARG A 268 24.62 -11.54 0.36
C ARG A 268 23.25 -10.98 -0.08
N LEU A 269 22.97 -9.71 0.20
CA LEU A 269 21.73 -9.06 -0.24
C LEU A 269 21.64 -8.99 -1.77
N ALA A 270 22.72 -8.58 -2.43
CA ALA A 270 22.79 -8.48 -3.89
C ALA A 270 22.65 -9.85 -4.56
N LEU A 271 23.31 -10.87 -4.02
CA LEU A 271 23.28 -12.24 -4.51
C LEU A 271 21.90 -12.89 -4.30
N ALA A 272 21.21 -12.61 -3.18
CA ALA A 272 19.88 -13.10 -2.92
C ALA A 272 18.87 -12.65 -3.96
N PHE A 273 18.89 -11.37 -4.35
CA PHE A 273 18.14 -10.85 -5.49
C PHE A 273 18.47 -9.38 -5.77
N SER A 274 18.93 -9.06 -6.97
CA SER A 274 19.03 -7.68 -7.44
C SER A 274 18.81 -7.60 -8.97
N ARG A 275 18.41 -6.40 -9.44
CA ARG A 275 18.34 -6.03 -10.87
C ARG A 275 19.52 -5.13 -11.19
N GLN A 276 20.68 -5.72 -11.51
CA GLN A 276 21.93 -4.98 -11.76
C GLN A 276 22.32 -4.07 -10.58
N GLY A 277 22.18 -4.60 -9.35
CA GLY A 277 22.43 -3.87 -8.10
C GLY A 277 21.18 -3.19 -7.53
N PHE A 278 21.42 -2.31 -6.57
CA PHE A 278 20.43 -1.60 -5.81
C PHE A 278 20.37 -0.11 -6.12
N THR A 279 19.31 0.54 -5.66
CA THR A 279 19.16 1.99 -5.69
C THR A 279 18.63 2.52 -4.36
N GLN A 280 19.11 3.69 -3.94
CA GLN A 280 18.57 4.51 -2.86
C GLN A 280 18.09 5.87 -3.41
N GLY A 281 17.94 5.97 -4.74
CA GLY A 281 17.76 7.25 -5.43
C GLY A 281 16.57 8.06 -4.94
N TYR A 282 15.45 7.43 -4.63
CA TYR A 282 14.28 8.13 -4.06
C TYR A 282 14.59 8.66 -2.66
N LEU A 283 15.07 7.81 -1.75
CA LEU A 283 15.40 8.22 -0.38
C LEU A 283 16.37 9.41 -0.34
N LEU A 284 17.35 9.43 -1.24
CA LEU A 284 18.38 10.48 -1.31
C LEU A 284 17.98 11.67 -2.20
N GLY A 285 16.79 11.69 -2.78
CA GLY A 285 16.37 12.71 -3.74
C GLY A 285 17.16 12.72 -5.06
N LYS A 286 17.95 11.67 -5.34
CA LYS A 286 18.80 11.52 -6.53
C LYS A 286 18.12 10.70 -7.60
N LYS A 287 17.23 11.36 -8.37
CA LYS A 287 16.43 10.72 -9.42
C LYS A 287 17.16 10.78 -10.77
N GLY A 288 17.22 9.67 -11.50
CA GLY A 288 17.87 9.65 -12.81
C GLY A 288 18.10 8.26 -13.39
N PRO A 289 18.84 8.17 -14.53
CA PRO A 289 19.11 6.92 -15.22
C PRO A 289 19.83 5.85 -14.38
N ASP A 290 20.60 6.27 -13.37
CA ASP A 290 21.33 5.37 -12.47
C ASP A 290 20.40 4.49 -11.62
N MET A 291 19.13 4.87 -11.50
CA MET A 291 18.11 4.05 -10.85
C MET A 291 17.57 2.93 -11.76
N LEU A 292 17.87 2.95 -13.06
CA LEU A 292 17.35 1.96 -14.00
C LEU A 292 18.20 0.68 -13.97
N GLY A 293 17.53 -0.47 -14.15
CA GLY A 293 18.19 -1.77 -14.18
C GLY A 293 17.29 -2.90 -14.62
N THR A 294 17.89 -3.95 -15.17
CA THR A 294 17.24 -5.16 -15.64
C THR A 294 17.80 -6.38 -14.93
N ARG A 295 17.10 -7.52 -14.97
CA ARG A 295 17.60 -8.76 -14.41
C ARG A 295 18.38 -9.53 -15.48
N ALA A 296 19.54 -10.08 -15.11
CA ALA A 296 20.21 -11.10 -15.92
C ALA A 296 19.37 -12.38 -15.99
N ALA A 297 19.41 -13.06 -17.12
CA ALA A 297 18.58 -14.25 -17.37
C ALA A 297 19.16 -15.54 -16.75
N GLU A 298 20.44 -15.58 -16.39
CA GLU A 298 21.13 -16.81 -15.94
C GLU A 298 20.99 -17.05 -14.43
N PRO A 299 20.79 -18.33 -14.01
CA PRO A 299 20.83 -18.72 -12.61
C PRO A 299 22.25 -18.54 -12.05
N ASP A 300 22.37 -17.85 -10.92
CA ASP A 300 23.65 -17.69 -10.23
C ASP A 300 23.93 -18.89 -9.32
N ARG A 301 25.02 -19.63 -9.59
CA ARG A 301 25.45 -20.79 -8.78
C ARG A 301 25.81 -20.40 -7.34
N GLU A 302 26.30 -19.18 -7.14
CA GLU A 302 26.64 -18.68 -5.80
C GLU A 302 25.37 -18.37 -5.01
N ALA A 303 24.34 -17.84 -5.68
CA ALA A 303 23.02 -17.68 -5.08
C ALA A 303 22.43 -19.01 -4.56
N GLU A 304 22.56 -20.10 -5.32
CA GLU A 304 22.06 -21.41 -4.88
C GLU A 304 22.85 -21.96 -3.67
N LYS A 305 24.14 -21.70 -3.56
CA LYS A 305 24.94 -22.02 -2.36
C LYS A 305 24.48 -21.23 -1.15
N LEU A 306 24.28 -19.90 -1.34
CA LEU A 306 23.75 -19.02 -0.31
C LEU A 306 22.37 -19.50 0.18
N PHE A 307 21.47 -19.84 -0.72
CA PHE A 307 20.14 -20.32 -0.40
C PHE A 307 20.16 -21.67 0.33
N THR A 308 21.05 -22.59 -0.07
CA THR A 308 21.21 -23.87 0.64
C THR A 308 21.69 -23.66 2.08
N ALA A 309 22.65 -22.75 2.29
CA ALA A 309 23.13 -22.40 3.62
C ALA A 309 22.03 -21.72 4.47
N ALA A 310 21.29 -20.78 3.88
CA ALA A 310 20.19 -20.11 4.55
C ALA A 310 19.09 -21.07 4.97
N ARG A 311 18.70 -22.02 4.08
CA ARG A 311 17.69 -23.04 4.39
C ARG A 311 18.11 -23.90 5.59
N ARG A 312 19.33 -24.38 5.62
CA ARG A 312 19.85 -25.16 6.75
C ARG A 312 19.79 -24.35 8.05
N ALA A 313 20.17 -23.07 7.99
CA ALA A 313 20.22 -22.22 9.17
C ALA A 313 18.86 -22.01 9.85
N TYR A 314 17.76 -21.89 9.12
CA TYR A 314 16.44 -21.72 9.73
C TYR A 314 15.66 -23.04 9.93
N ALA A 315 16.08 -24.14 9.26
CA ALA A 315 15.48 -25.46 9.48
C ALA A 315 16.04 -26.17 10.73
N ASP A 316 17.29 -25.89 11.09
CA ASP A 316 18.02 -26.58 12.14
C ASP A 316 17.91 -25.83 13.50
N GLY A 317 16.77 -25.99 14.18
CA GLY A 317 16.59 -25.51 15.56
C GLY A 317 15.92 -24.17 15.72
N GLU A 318 15.89 -23.67 16.97
CA GLU A 318 15.22 -22.42 17.37
C GLU A 318 16.22 -21.27 17.46
N ARG A 319 16.21 -20.35 16.48
CA ARG A 319 17.04 -19.14 16.47
C ARG A 319 16.31 -17.95 17.11
N ARG A 320 15.02 -17.79 16.80
CA ARG A 320 14.16 -16.76 17.43
C ARG A 320 13.70 -17.31 18.78
N ARG A 321 14.22 -16.70 19.85
CA ARG A 321 13.91 -17.13 21.22
C ARG A 321 13.43 -15.96 22.06
N VAL A 322 12.35 -16.17 22.82
CA VAL A 322 11.73 -15.17 23.70
C VAL A 322 12.35 -15.26 25.09
N PRO A 323 12.78 -14.12 25.68
CA PRO A 323 13.28 -14.10 27.06
C PRO A 323 12.15 -14.36 28.03
N VAL A 324 12.40 -15.24 29.01
CA VAL A 324 11.43 -15.56 30.07
C VAL A 324 12.11 -15.59 31.43
N LYS A 325 11.36 -15.22 32.46
CA LYS A 325 11.80 -15.27 33.87
C LYS A 325 10.95 -16.28 34.62
N PHE A 326 11.62 -17.13 35.43
CA PHE A 326 10.94 -18.10 36.26
C PHE A 326 10.80 -17.58 37.70
N TYR A 327 9.75 -18.03 38.36
CA TYR A 327 9.45 -17.76 39.73
C TYR A 327 9.09 -19.07 40.46
N ALA A 328 9.54 -19.23 41.71
CA ALA A 328 9.17 -20.40 42.49
C ALA A 328 9.05 -20.09 43.98
N LYS A 329 8.06 -20.71 44.63
CA LYS A 329 7.86 -20.71 46.07
C LYS A 329 7.82 -22.17 46.56
N VAL A 330 8.75 -22.53 47.43
CA VAL A 330 8.91 -23.88 47.98
C VAL A 330 8.85 -23.79 49.48
N GLN A 331 7.75 -24.25 50.07
CA GLN A 331 7.48 -24.14 51.48
C GLN A 331 7.23 -25.55 52.09
N SER A 332 7.59 -25.69 53.37
CA SER A 332 7.39 -26.97 54.07
C SER A 332 5.90 -27.28 54.22
N GLY A 333 5.51 -28.47 53.79
CA GLY A 333 4.14 -28.97 53.89
C GLY A 333 3.17 -28.43 52.83
N GLU A 334 3.59 -27.50 51.94
CA GLU A 334 2.78 -26.92 50.88
C GLU A 334 3.23 -27.44 49.51
N PRO A 335 2.32 -27.59 48.51
CA PRO A 335 2.73 -27.84 47.14
C PRO A 335 3.61 -26.71 46.58
N VAL A 336 4.66 -27.05 45.85
CA VAL A 336 5.50 -26.07 45.16
C VAL A 336 4.65 -25.22 44.23
N MET A 337 4.74 -23.93 44.32
CA MET A 337 4.16 -23.00 43.36
C MET A 337 5.26 -22.49 42.43
N ALA A 338 5.09 -22.62 41.13
CA ALA A 338 6.03 -22.11 40.15
C ALA A 338 5.32 -21.37 39.02
N ALA A 339 5.99 -20.34 38.49
CA ALA A 339 5.49 -19.54 37.39
C ALA A 339 6.60 -19.24 36.38
N VAL A 340 6.22 -19.00 35.14
CA VAL A 340 7.06 -18.43 34.10
C VAL A 340 6.34 -17.25 33.47
N MET A 341 7.08 -16.18 33.16
CA MET A 341 6.54 -14.97 32.58
C MET A 341 7.52 -14.40 31.56
N ASP A 342 7.01 -13.85 30.46
CA ASP A 342 7.77 -13.07 29.49
C ASP A 342 7.69 -11.55 29.74
N ALA A 343 8.37 -10.76 28.92
CA ALA A 343 8.38 -9.29 29.03
C ALA A 343 7.05 -8.63 28.59
N GLU A 344 6.20 -9.34 27.84
CA GLU A 344 4.90 -8.87 27.38
C GLU A 344 3.76 -9.15 28.39
N GLY A 345 4.06 -9.89 29.46
CA GLY A 345 3.12 -10.20 30.55
C GLY A 345 2.40 -11.54 30.41
N HIS A 346 2.66 -12.32 29.36
CA HIS A 346 2.13 -13.68 29.27
C HIS A 346 2.76 -14.54 30.37
N ARG A 347 1.93 -15.34 31.03
CA ARG A 347 2.38 -16.13 32.18
C ARG A 347 1.69 -17.48 32.29
N ALA A 348 2.42 -18.45 32.79
CA ALA A 348 1.84 -19.72 33.27
C ALA A 348 2.19 -19.92 34.72
N VAL A 349 1.23 -20.37 35.53
CA VAL A 349 1.37 -20.64 36.96
C VAL A 349 0.90 -22.08 37.20
N LEU A 350 1.72 -22.87 37.89
CA LEU A 350 1.41 -24.27 38.21
C LEU A 350 1.81 -24.61 39.63
N THR A 351 1.15 -25.62 40.18
CA THR A 351 1.54 -26.26 41.41
C THR A 351 2.25 -27.63 41.12
N GLY A 352 3.24 -27.92 41.89
CA GLY A 352 4.00 -29.16 41.89
C GLY A 352 3.77 -30.04 43.10
N PRO A 353 4.60 -31.09 43.30
CA PRO A 353 4.51 -31.91 44.49
C PRO A 353 4.86 -31.13 45.76
N VAL A 354 4.45 -31.65 46.92
CA VAL A 354 4.90 -31.17 48.25
C VAL A 354 6.37 -31.54 48.42
N PRO A 355 7.27 -30.61 48.80
CA PRO A 355 8.67 -30.92 49.02
C PRO A 355 8.85 -31.80 50.28
N GLU A 356 9.81 -32.67 50.22
CA GLU A 356 10.15 -33.54 51.36
C GLU A 356 11.31 -32.93 52.17
N PRO A 357 11.45 -33.29 53.43
CA PRO A 357 12.68 -32.95 54.20
C PRO A 357 13.92 -33.55 53.55
N ALA A 358 14.98 -32.77 53.43
CA ALA A 358 16.23 -33.21 52.78
C ALA A 358 16.98 -34.23 53.61
N GLN A 359 17.26 -35.40 53.05
CA GLN A 359 18.06 -36.41 53.72
C GLN A 359 19.57 -36.29 53.46
N ARG A 360 19.98 -35.63 52.37
CA ARG A 360 21.38 -35.42 51.96
C ARG A 360 21.65 -34.02 51.52
N ALA A 361 21.24 -33.62 50.27
CA ALA A 361 21.47 -32.30 49.74
C ALA A 361 20.13 -31.51 49.64
N PRO A 362 19.95 -30.39 50.34
CA PRO A 362 18.75 -29.58 50.23
C PRO A 362 18.67 -28.90 48.86
N LEU A 363 17.45 -28.57 48.41
CA LEU A 363 17.21 -27.78 47.22
C LEU A 363 17.72 -26.34 47.47
N THR A 364 18.59 -25.89 46.60
CA THR A 364 19.08 -24.49 46.63
C THR A 364 18.47 -23.65 45.52
N ALA A 365 18.45 -22.35 45.71
CA ALA A 365 18.01 -21.42 44.70
C ALA A 365 18.81 -21.56 43.41
N GLN A 366 20.13 -21.82 43.50
CA GLN A 366 20.98 -22.06 42.35
C GLN A 366 20.62 -23.34 41.62
N SER A 367 20.46 -24.45 42.33
CA SER A 367 20.12 -25.77 41.70
C SER A 367 18.75 -25.73 41.01
N LEU A 368 17.79 -24.99 41.58
CA LEU A 368 16.49 -24.76 40.97
C LEU A 368 16.60 -23.88 39.69
N ALA A 369 17.36 -22.78 39.76
CA ALA A 369 17.64 -21.94 38.61
C ALA A 369 18.31 -22.68 37.46
N ASP A 370 19.33 -23.49 37.77
CA ASP A 370 20.04 -24.32 36.78
C ASP A 370 19.11 -25.33 36.06
N GLN A 371 18.11 -25.88 36.77
CA GLN A 371 17.12 -26.77 36.12
C GLN A 371 16.11 -25.99 35.29
N PHE A 372 15.63 -24.83 35.76
CA PHE A 372 14.69 -24.00 34.97
C PHE A 372 15.35 -23.38 33.74
N ALA A 373 16.66 -23.11 33.78
CA ALA A 373 17.41 -22.57 32.65
C ALA A 373 17.53 -23.57 31.47
N LYS A 374 17.24 -24.87 31.68
CA LYS A 374 17.32 -25.89 30.63
C LYS A 374 16.14 -25.84 29.66
N THR A 375 15.99 -24.75 28.91
CA THR A 375 14.91 -24.52 27.97
C THR A 375 15.25 -24.93 26.53
N GLY A 376 16.33 -25.67 26.31
CA GLY A 376 16.75 -26.14 24.97
C GLY A 376 15.64 -26.89 24.22
N GLY A 377 15.60 -26.72 22.88
CA GLY A 377 14.53 -27.24 22.02
C GLY A 377 13.17 -26.54 22.14
N THR A 378 13.12 -25.34 22.80
CA THR A 378 11.93 -24.52 22.90
C THR A 378 12.22 -23.10 22.38
N PRO A 379 11.20 -22.34 21.99
CA PRO A 379 11.38 -20.94 21.57
C PRO A 379 11.64 -19.96 22.72
N TYR A 380 12.09 -20.45 23.88
CA TYR A 380 12.33 -19.63 25.06
C TYR A 380 13.74 -19.78 25.60
N TYR A 381 14.24 -18.74 26.29
CA TYR A 381 15.45 -18.81 27.09
C TYR A 381 15.26 -18.12 28.43
N SER A 382 15.84 -18.68 29.48
CA SER A 382 15.72 -18.13 30.82
C SER A 382 16.63 -16.92 30.99
N THR A 383 16.08 -15.80 31.46
CA THR A 383 16.84 -14.62 31.91
C THR A 383 17.14 -14.65 33.42
N GLY A 384 16.60 -15.64 34.11
CA GLY A 384 16.82 -15.83 35.55
C GLY A 384 15.65 -16.53 36.24
N THR A 385 15.88 -16.86 37.52
CA THR A 385 14.86 -17.46 38.39
C THR A 385 14.86 -16.73 39.70
N GLU A 386 13.70 -16.24 40.12
CA GLU A 386 13.46 -15.74 41.47
C GLU A 386 12.78 -16.84 42.30
N SER A 387 13.37 -17.19 43.43
CA SER A 387 12.80 -18.24 44.27
C SER A 387 12.84 -17.91 45.77
N ARG A 388 11.81 -18.35 46.48
CA ARG A 388 11.75 -18.39 47.90
C ARG A 388 11.64 -19.84 48.35
N ILE A 389 12.66 -20.35 49.04
CA ILE A 389 12.79 -21.73 49.45
C ILE A 389 13.01 -21.80 50.94
N ASP A 390 12.14 -22.51 51.64
CA ASP A 390 12.38 -22.81 53.08
C ASP A 390 13.59 -23.75 53.24
N PRO A 391 14.35 -23.64 54.33
CA PRO A 391 15.55 -24.43 54.53
C PRO A 391 15.23 -25.96 54.62
N ASP A 392 16.23 -26.76 54.32
CA ASP A 392 16.22 -28.21 54.47
C ASP A 392 15.10 -28.95 53.71
N LEU A 393 14.67 -28.43 52.61
CA LEU A 393 13.70 -29.07 51.71
C LEU A 393 14.38 -29.75 50.51
N TYR A 394 13.76 -30.81 50.01
CA TYR A 394 14.20 -31.58 48.86
C TYR A 394 13.08 -31.71 47.84
N LEU A 395 13.43 -31.58 46.55
CA LEU A 395 12.60 -31.91 45.41
C LEU A 395 13.39 -32.75 44.41
N PRO A 396 12.84 -33.86 43.93
CA PRO A 396 13.48 -34.65 42.87
C PRO A 396 13.71 -33.78 41.62
N ALA A 397 14.88 -33.90 40.99
CA ALA A 397 15.19 -33.21 39.74
C ALA A 397 14.17 -33.50 38.65
N ALA A 398 13.60 -34.72 38.62
CA ALA A 398 12.53 -35.09 37.71
C ALA A 398 11.27 -34.26 37.90
N ALA A 399 10.89 -33.93 39.11
CA ALA A 399 9.72 -33.12 39.42
C ALA A 399 9.94 -31.65 39.00
N VAL A 400 11.15 -31.10 39.25
CA VAL A 400 11.52 -29.76 38.81
C VAL A 400 11.52 -29.69 37.28
N ASN A 401 12.06 -30.69 36.58
CA ASN A 401 12.05 -30.76 35.14
C ASN A 401 10.64 -30.91 34.55
N ASP A 402 9.76 -31.63 35.23
CA ASP A 402 8.35 -31.74 34.82
C ASP A 402 7.64 -30.40 34.97
N LEU A 403 7.80 -29.71 36.09
CA LEU A 403 7.27 -28.38 36.30
C LEU A 403 7.74 -27.42 35.20
N ARG A 404 9.04 -27.38 34.91
CA ARG A 404 9.56 -26.53 33.81
C ARG A 404 8.87 -26.84 32.50
N ARG A 405 8.77 -28.12 32.08
CA ARG A 405 8.12 -28.50 30.81
C ARG A 405 6.67 -28.06 30.76
N ARG A 406 5.92 -28.28 31.83
CA ARG A 406 4.52 -27.90 31.95
C ARG A 406 4.35 -26.36 31.95
N LEU A 407 5.20 -25.60 32.62
CA LEU A 407 5.24 -24.15 32.59
C LEU A 407 5.49 -23.62 31.17
N ILE A 408 6.48 -24.16 30.46
CA ILE A 408 6.78 -23.79 29.08
C ILE A 408 5.62 -24.13 28.16
N THR A 409 4.94 -25.26 28.35
CA THR A 409 3.75 -25.61 27.60
C THR A 409 2.60 -24.65 27.89
N GLY A 410 2.35 -24.33 29.15
CA GLY A 410 1.34 -23.34 29.52
C GLY A 410 1.62 -21.95 28.94
N LEU A 411 2.87 -21.50 28.94
CA LEU A 411 3.25 -20.23 28.32
C LEU A 411 3.06 -20.25 26.80
N LYS A 412 3.33 -21.39 26.14
CA LYS A 412 3.03 -21.53 24.68
C LYS A 412 1.54 -21.37 24.38
N GLU A 413 0.67 -21.96 25.20
CA GLU A 413 -0.77 -21.84 25.02
C GLU A 413 -1.25 -20.43 25.29
N GLU A 414 -0.73 -19.78 26.34
CA GLU A 414 -1.05 -18.38 26.66
C GLU A 414 -0.65 -17.42 25.54
N ARG A 415 0.57 -17.55 25.00
CA ARG A 415 1.03 -16.74 23.86
C ARG A 415 0.27 -17.02 22.57
N ALA A 416 -0.20 -18.25 22.40
CA ALA A 416 -0.99 -18.68 21.23
C ALA A 416 -2.49 -18.42 21.42
N ALA A 417 -2.93 -17.90 22.55
CA ALA A 417 -4.32 -17.59 22.81
C ALA A 417 -4.82 -16.54 21.80
N LEU A 418 -5.98 -16.80 21.23
CA LEU A 418 -6.59 -15.90 20.27
C LEU A 418 -7.22 -14.71 21.02
N PRO A 419 -7.06 -13.48 20.55
CA PRO A 419 -7.68 -12.32 21.16
C PRO A 419 -9.22 -12.39 21.04
N GLU A 420 -9.92 -12.07 22.12
CA GLU A 420 -11.37 -11.85 22.04
C GLU A 420 -11.64 -10.51 21.38
N ARG A 421 -12.31 -10.52 20.24
CA ARG A 421 -12.66 -9.33 19.44
C ARG A 421 -14.14 -9.30 19.13
N ARG A 422 -14.72 -8.11 19.17
CA ARG A 422 -16.10 -7.89 18.79
C ARG A 422 -16.26 -8.03 17.29
N SER A 423 -17.36 -8.64 16.88
CA SER A 423 -17.87 -8.65 15.52
C SER A 423 -19.27 -8.07 15.52
N LEU A 424 -19.48 -7.06 14.71
CA LEU A 424 -20.75 -6.36 14.55
C LEU A 424 -21.33 -6.63 13.16
N PRO A 425 -22.64 -6.49 12.97
CA PRO A 425 -23.25 -6.63 11.65
C PRO A 425 -22.61 -5.68 10.63
N LEU A 426 -22.49 -6.13 9.39
CA LEU A 426 -22.02 -5.30 8.29
C LEU A 426 -22.95 -4.09 8.10
N PRO A 427 -22.43 -2.90 7.79
CA PRO A 427 -23.27 -1.76 7.44
C PRO A 427 -24.08 -2.06 6.19
N GLN A 428 -25.29 -1.52 6.14
CA GLN A 428 -26.14 -1.65 4.96
C GLN A 428 -25.57 -0.84 3.81
N LEU A 429 -25.85 -1.30 2.58
CA LEU A 429 -25.48 -0.57 1.38
C LEU A 429 -26.08 0.86 1.44
N PRO A 430 -25.29 1.91 1.16
CA PRO A 430 -25.78 3.28 1.19
C PRO A 430 -26.97 3.50 0.25
N GLU A 431 -27.86 4.42 0.62
CA GLU A 431 -28.88 4.89 -0.31
C GLU A 431 -28.24 5.82 -1.35
N GLY A 432 -28.55 5.58 -2.61
CA GLY A 432 -27.97 6.35 -3.73
C GLY A 432 -28.98 7.27 -4.40
N LYS A 433 -28.48 8.39 -4.91
CA LYS A 433 -29.19 9.26 -5.86
C LYS A 433 -29.13 8.67 -7.26
N ARG A 434 -30.12 8.95 -8.07
CA ARG A 434 -30.10 8.69 -9.51
C ARG A 434 -30.57 9.92 -10.25
N TYR A 435 -29.78 10.36 -11.20
CA TYR A 435 -30.19 11.43 -12.11
C TYR A 435 -30.97 10.81 -13.28
N PHE A 436 -32.08 11.41 -13.63
CA PHE A 436 -32.95 11.00 -14.76
C PHE A 436 -32.92 12.02 -15.89
N ALA A 437 -32.18 13.13 -15.73
CA ALA A 437 -31.87 14.12 -16.76
C ALA A 437 -30.57 13.76 -17.47
N ASP A 438 -30.35 14.33 -18.63
CA ASP A 438 -29.10 14.20 -19.35
C ASP A 438 -27.93 14.67 -18.47
N PRO A 439 -26.84 13.90 -18.40
CA PRO A 439 -25.69 14.26 -17.57
C PRO A 439 -25.02 15.56 -18.05
N ALA A 440 -24.58 16.36 -17.11
CA ALA A 440 -23.84 17.59 -17.39
C ALA A 440 -22.57 17.30 -18.23
N LEU A 441 -22.38 18.06 -19.31
CA LEU A 441 -21.17 17.95 -20.12
C LEU A 441 -20.02 18.69 -19.44
N ILE A 442 -18.95 17.95 -19.14
CA ILE A 442 -17.73 18.44 -18.50
C ILE A 442 -16.58 18.35 -19.50
N VAL A 443 -15.87 19.45 -19.68
CA VAL A 443 -14.65 19.49 -20.50
C VAL A 443 -13.45 19.64 -19.58
N GLN A 444 -12.49 18.74 -19.67
CA GLN A 444 -11.19 18.85 -19.00
C GLN A 444 -10.10 19.10 -20.03
N VAL A 445 -9.29 20.14 -19.83
CA VAL A 445 -8.14 20.47 -20.68
C VAL A 445 -6.83 20.12 -19.98
N HIS A 446 -5.77 19.91 -20.76
CA HIS A 446 -4.39 19.73 -20.26
C HIS A 446 -3.42 20.77 -20.80
N GLN A 447 -3.84 21.60 -21.78
CA GLN A 447 -3.04 22.64 -22.42
C GLN A 447 -3.86 23.92 -22.52
N ALA A 448 -3.23 25.07 -22.29
CA ALA A 448 -3.90 26.36 -22.34
C ALA A 448 -4.49 26.69 -23.73
N GLU A 449 -3.85 26.19 -24.80
CA GLU A 449 -4.28 26.38 -26.17
C GLU A 449 -5.63 25.71 -26.49
N GLN A 450 -6.05 24.73 -25.68
CA GLN A 450 -7.36 24.06 -25.82
C GLN A 450 -8.53 24.93 -25.35
N LEU A 451 -8.25 26.00 -24.56
CA LEU A 451 -9.24 26.95 -24.11
C LEU A 451 -9.50 27.97 -25.20
N THR A 452 -10.47 27.70 -26.09
CA THR A 452 -10.80 28.53 -27.23
C THR A 452 -12.24 29.07 -27.14
N GLN A 453 -12.52 30.16 -27.86
CA GLN A 453 -13.85 30.75 -27.95
C GLN A 453 -14.85 29.80 -28.62
N GLU A 454 -14.40 29.03 -29.63
CA GLU A 454 -15.23 28.05 -30.33
C GLU A 454 -15.63 26.90 -29.40
N LEU A 455 -14.73 26.44 -28.51
CA LEU A 455 -15.06 25.42 -27.51
C LEU A 455 -16.03 25.97 -26.46
N ALA A 456 -15.82 27.20 -26.01
CA ALA A 456 -16.73 27.89 -25.09
C ALA A 456 -18.14 28.08 -25.66
N ALA A 457 -18.27 28.36 -26.97
CA ALA A 457 -19.55 28.51 -27.65
C ALA A 457 -20.41 27.24 -27.63
N LEU A 458 -19.83 26.05 -27.37
CA LEU A 458 -20.54 24.78 -27.19
C LEU A 458 -21.14 24.63 -25.78
N ARG A 459 -20.92 25.60 -24.88
CA ARG A 459 -21.53 25.73 -23.54
C ARG A 459 -21.37 24.50 -22.65
N PRO A 460 -20.14 23.99 -22.42
CA PRO A 460 -19.97 22.95 -21.43
C PRO A 460 -20.44 23.48 -20.06
N ALA A 461 -21.09 22.62 -19.26
CA ALA A 461 -21.54 23.01 -17.94
C ALA A 461 -20.36 23.27 -16.98
N TYR A 462 -19.28 22.49 -17.16
CA TYR A 462 -18.05 22.61 -16.38
C TYR A 462 -16.81 22.59 -17.26
N VAL A 463 -15.79 23.35 -16.84
CA VAL A 463 -14.45 23.31 -17.42
C VAL A 463 -13.44 23.00 -16.30
N TYR A 464 -12.77 21.85 -16.40
CA TYR A 464 -11.74 21.42 -15.48
C TYR A 464 -10.37 21.80 -16.05
N VAL A 465 -9.64 22.63 -15.30
CA VAL A 465 -8.40 23.25 -15.77
C VAL A 465 -7.28 22.99 -14.77
N PRO A 466 -6.10 22.49 -15.20
CA PRO A 466 -4.94 22.34 -14.33
C PRO A 466 -4.64 23.65 -13.58
N ILE A 467 -4.32 23.54 -12.28
CA ILE A 467 -4.07 24.69 -11.42
C ILE A 467 -2.93 25.56 -11.96
N GLU A 468 -1.93 24.96 -12.63
CA GLU A 468 -0.81 25.67 -13.24
C GLU A 468 -1.27 26.55 -14.41
N ILE A 469 -2.27 26.10 -15.19
CA ILE A 469 -2.86 26.90 -16.28
C ILE A 469 -3.73 28.03 -15.71
N LEU A 470 -4.49 27.77 -14.64
CA LEU A 470 -5.24 28.81 -13.94
C LEU A 470 -4.32 29.89 -13.40
N ASP A 471 -3.14 29.53 -12.95
CA ASP A 471 -2.16 30.45 -12.40
C ASP A 471 -1.50 31.35 -13.47
N THR A 472 -1.29 30.84 -14.69
CA THR A 472 -0.54 31.55 -15.75
C THR A 472 -1.40 32.09 -16.86
N ASP A 473 -2.54 31.47 -17.19
CA ASP A 473 -3.33 31.73 -18.39
C ASP A 473 -4.82 31.97 -18.09
N PHE A 474 -5.18 32.40 -16.89
CA PHE A 474 -6.57 32.63 -16.44
C PHE A 474 -7.43 33.43 -17.43
N PRO A 475 -6.94 34.48 -18.10
CA PRO A 475 -7.74 35.25 -19.06
C PRO A 475 -8.35 34.44 -20.21
N ARG A 476 -7.77 33.26 -20.54
CA ARG A 476 -8.34 32.36 -21.57
C ARG A 476 -9.68 31.75 -21.16
N LEU A 477 -10.06 31.85 -19.90
CA LEU A 477 -11.36 31.36 -19.41
C LEU A 477 -12.52 32.33 -19.60
N ALA A 478 -12.24 33.60 -19.92
CA ALA A 478 -13.28 34.61 -20.07
C ALA A 478 -14.45 34.18 -21.00
N PRO A 479 -14.21 33.56 -22.18
CA PRO A 479 -15.30 33.07 -23.02
C PRO A 479 -16.19 32.01 -22.38
N PHE A 480 -15.61 31.15 -21.54
CA PHE A 480 -16.35 30.10 -20.85
C PHE A 480 -17.19 30.67 -19.69
N LEU A 481 -16.62 31.58 -18.93
CA LEU A 481 -17.32 32.27 -17.83
C LEU A 481 -18.49 33.11 -18.37
N GLU A 482 -18.31 33.79 -19.50
CA GLU A 482 -19.38 34.54 -20.19
C GLU A 482 -20.53 33.66 -20.66
N GLN A 483 -20.24 32.38 -20.99
CA GLN A 483 -21.26 31.39 -21.34
C GLN A 483 -21.86 30.69 -20.10
N GLY A 484 -21.42 31.01 -18.87
CA GLY A 484 -21.94 30.49 -17.62
C GLY A 484 -21.33 29.16 -17.18
N ALA A 485 -20.23 28.73 -17.77
CA ALA A 485 -19.54 27.51 -17.35
C ALA A 485 -18.95 27.64 -15.93
N GLN A 486 -19.07 26.61 -15.13
CA GLN A 486 -18.39 26.51 -13.84
C GLN A 486 -16.93 26.04 -14.07
N VAL A 487 -15.99 26.63 -13.32
CA VAL A 487 -14.57 26.29 -13.41
C VAL A 487 -14.14 25.52 -12.16
N ALA A 488 -13.47 24.37 -12.34
CA ALA A 488 -12.82 23.66 -11.26
C ALA A 488 -11.31 23.55 -11.50
N ALA A 489 -10.53 23.86 -10.47
CA ALA A 489 -9.07 23.73 -10.47
C ALA A 489 -8.69 22.24 -10.35
N VAL A 490 -8.04 21.68 -11.37
CA VAL A 490 -7.51 20.31 -11.32
C VAL A 490 -6.19 20.32 -10.56
N LEU A 491 -6.16 19.70 -9.39
CA LEU A 491 -4.93 19.57 -8.61
C LEU A 491 -4.01 18.50 -9.19
N PRO A 492 -2.69 18.68 -9.06
CA PRO A 492 -1.73 17.62 -9.42
C PRO A 492 -2.06 16.31 -8.73
N ARG A 493 -1.75 15.19 -9.37
CA ARG A 493 -1.99 13.85 -8.80
C ARG A 493 -1.07 13.53 -7.61
N VAL A 494 0.03 14.24 -7.48
CA VAL A 494 1.00 14.12 -6.38
C VAL A 494 1.39 15.52 -5.92
N ILE A 495 1.19 15.78 -4.62
CA ILE A 495 1.58 17.02 -3.94
C ILE A 495 2.28 16.59 -2.65
N THR A 496 3.58 16.76 -2.58
CA THR A 496 4.38 16.46 -1.38
C THR A 496 4.40 17.66 -0.43
N ASP A 497 4.74 17.45 0.84
CA ASP A 497 4.66 18.51 1.87
C ASP A 497 5.57 19.71 1.56
N ASP A 498 6.71 19.49 0.91
CA ASP A 498 7.61 20.56 0.42
C ASP A 498 7.00 21.41 -0.71
N GLN A 499 5.93 20.96 -1.34
CA GLN A 499 5.18 21.66 -2.39
C GLN A 499 3.90 22.33 -1.85
N ALA A 500 3.64 22.23 -0.55
CA ALA A 500 2.39 22.67 0.06
C ALA A 500 2.19 24.19 -0.02
N GLU A 501 3.23 24.99 0.20
CA GLU A 501 3.16 26.45 0.15
C GLU A 501 2.86 26.96 -1.27
N ASP A 502 3.55 26.42 -2.28
CA ASP A 502 3.30 26.75 -3.68
C ASP A 502 1.85 26.41 -4.08
N MET A 503 1.38 25.23 -3.65
CA MET A 503 0.00 24.81 -3.93
C MET A 503 -1.02 25.74 -3.26
N HIS A 504 -0.80 26.11 -2.01
CA HIS A 504 -1.68 27.07 -1.33
C HIS A 504 -1.70 28.44 -2.01
N ALA A 505 -0.55 28.93 -2.46
CA ALA A 505 -0.47 30.19 -3.18
C ALA A 505 -1.24 30.16 -4.51
N MET A 506 -1.08 29.08 -5.31
CA MET A 506 -1.80 28.92 -6.56
C MET A 506 -3.33 28.81 -6.35
N LEU A 507 -3.76 28.02 -5.35
CA LEU A 507 -5.18 27.90 -5.01
C LEU A 507 -5.77 29.23 -4.49
N GLY A 508 -5.00 29.99 -3.71
CA GLY A 508 -5.39 31.33 -3.26
C GLY A 508 -5.66 32.26 -4.43
N ARG A 509 -4.74 32.36 -5.39
CA ARG A 509 -4.92 33.17 -6.61
C ARG A 509 -6.10 32.69 -7.46
N ALA A 510 -6.30 31.39 -7.59
CA ALA A 510 -7.47 30.86 -8.30
C ALA A 510 -8.78 31.23 -7.60
N ALA A 511 -8.84 31.20 -6.26
CA ALA A 511 -9.99 31.62 -5.47
C ALA A 511 -10.27 33.10 -5.60
N GLU A 512 -9.25 33.96 -5.57
CA GLU A 512 -9.33 35.40 -5.80
C GLU A 512 -9.90 35.73 -7.18
N ASN A 513 -9.60 34.91 -8.18
CA ASN A 513 -10.16 34.99 -9.53
C ASN A 513 -11.56 34.35 -9.66
N GLY A 514 -12.18 33.91 -8.54
CA GLY A 514 -13.57 33.44 -8.52
C GLY A 514 -13.72 31.94 -8.76
N VAL A 515 -12.63 31.13 -8.82
CA VAL A 515 -12.70 29.67 -8.88
C VAL A 515 -13.10 29.11 -7.51
N GLN A 516 -14.24 28.45 -7.45
CA GLN A 516 -14.84 27.99 -6.20
C GLN A 516 -14.72 26.48 -5.97
N GLU A 517 -14.17 25.75 -6.92
CA GLU A 517 -14.13 24.29 -6.89
C GLU A 517 -12.74 23.76 -7.24
N ALA A 518 -12.37 22.63 -6.61
CA ALA A 518 -11.14 21.93 -6.90
C ALA A 518 -11.39 20.43 -7.12
N LEU A 519 -10.77 19.86 -8.15
CA LEU A 519 -10.80 18.44 -8.48
C LEU A 519 -9.55 17.77 -7.90
N VAL A 520 -9.73 16.82 -6.97
CA VAL A 520 -8.65 16.16 -6.22
C VAL A 520 -8.60 14.66 -6.51
N GLY A 521 -7.42 14.13 -6.78
CA GLY A 521 -7.19 12.70 -7.06
C GLY A 521 -6.56 11.92 -5.90
N ASN A 522 -6.46 12.50 -4.71
CA ASN A 522 -5.90 11.87 -3.52
C ASN A 522 -6.57 12.40 -2.25
N MET A 523 -6.74 11.54 -1.23
CA MET A 523 -7.39 11.94 0.03
C MET A 523 -6.64 13.08 0.74
N GLY A 524 -5.31 13.07 0.73
CA GLY A 524 -4.50 14.14 1.32
C GLY A 524 -4.66 15.50 0.62
N HIS A 525 -5.14 15.52 -0.62
CA HIS A 525 -5.34 16.78 -1.36
C HIS A 525 -6.65 17.50 -1.00
N ILE A 526 -7.59 16.82 -0.36
CA ILE A 526 -8.83 17.43 0.16
C ILE A 526 -8.50 18.58 1.11
N PHE A 527 -7.48 18.42 1.93
CA PHE A 527 -7.01 19.43 2.86
C PHE A 527 -6.61 20.74 2.15
N PHE A 528 -5.86 20.67 1.03
CA PHE A 528 -5.42 21.86 0.29
C PHE A 528 -6.60 22.63 -0.29
N ALA A 529 -7.54 21.93 -0.93
CA ALA A 529 -8.73 22.54 -1.53
C ALA A 529 -9.62 23.20 -0.45
N ARG A 530 -9.85 22.52 0.69
CA ARG A 530 -10.65 23.07 1.79
C ARG A 530 -10.01 24.28 2.43
N ARG A 531 -8.70 24.26 2.63
CA ARG A 531 -7.97 25.41 3.19
C ARG A 531 -8.06 26.66 2.30
N ALA A 532 -8.22 26.47 0.99
CA ALA A 532 -8.48 27.55 0.04
C ALA A 532 -9.98 27.95 -0.03
N GLY A 533 -10.85 27.37 0.80
CA GLY A 533 -12.29 27.66 0.80
C GLY A 533 -13.06 27.07 -0.39
N MET A 534 -12.47 26.13 -1.13
CA MET A 534 -13.08 25.55 -2.33
C MET A 534 -13.94 24.34 -2.02
N ARG A 535 -15.02 24.15 -2.78
CA ARG A 535 -15.78 22.89 -2.81
C ARG A 535 -14.92 21.83 -3.49
N VAL A 536 -14.95 20.61 -2.94
CA VAL A 536 -14.06 19.53 -3.37
C VAL A 536 -14.81 18.54 -4.26
N ARG A 537 -14.25 18.28 -5.45
CA ARG A 537 -14.65 17.23 -6.38
C ARG A 537 -13.62 16.13 -6.39
N GLY A 538 -14.06 14.87 -6.42
CA GLY A 538 -13.18 13.71 -6.47
C GLY A 538 -12.85 13.27 -7.89
N ASP A 539 -11.56 13.12 -8.19
CA ASP A 539 -11.10 12.59 -9.49
C ASP A 539 -10.89 11.06 -9.42
N PHE A 540 -10.69 10.44 -10.59
CA PHE A 540 -10.50 8.99 -10.77
C PHE A 540 -9.40 8.39 -9.86
N GLY A 541 -8.42 9.16 -9.43
CA GLY A 541 -7.35 8.74 -8.53
C GLY A 541 -7.82 8.31 -7.13
N LEU A 542 -9.02 8.72 -6.71
CA LEU A 542 -9.66 8.25 -5.48
C LEU A 542 -10.24 6.84 -5.59
N ASN A 543 -10.19 6.23 -6.79
CA ASN A 543 -10.55 4.85 -7.06
C ASN A 543 -11.98 4.48 -6.56
N VAL A 544 -12.99 5.27 -6.91
CA VAL A 544 -14.39 4.94 -6.62
C VAL A 544 -14.78 3.65 -7.34
N PHE A 545 -14.76 2.54 -6.62
CA PHE A 545 -14.98 1.20 -7.14
C PHE A 545 -16.20 0.50 -6.55
N ASN A 546 -16.75 1.06 -5.47
CA ASN A 546 -17.96 0.60 -4.77
C ASN A 546 -18.72 1.76 -4.13
N SER A 547 -19.94 1.48 -3.71
CA SER A 547 -20.87 2.44 -3.11
C SER A 547 -20.40 2.97 -1.75
N PHE A 548 -19.72 2.16 -0.94
CA PHE A 548 -19.18 2.59 0.35
C PHE A 548 -18.04 3.59 0.19
N THR A 549 -17.26 3.52 -0.91
CA THR A 549 -16.26 4.54 -1.22
C THR A 549 -16.93 5.89 -1.47
N GLU A 550 -18.06 5.95 -2.18
CA GLU A 550 -18.82 7.21 -2.36
C GLU A 550 -19.32 7.77 -1.02
N GLU A 551 -19.81 6.90 -0.11
CA GLU A 551 -20.22 7.30 1.23
C GLU A 551 -19.05 7.93 2.02
N VAL A 552 -17.87 7.32 1.98
CA VAL A 552 -16.65 7.88 2.60
C VAL A 552 -16.33 9.26 2.04
N LEU A 553 -16.38 9.43 0.73
CA LEU A 553 -16.11 10.72 0.09
C LEU A 553 -17.17 11.76 0.43
N GLN A 554 -18.45 11.36 0.54
CA GLN A 554 -19.52 12.22 1.03
C GLN A 554 -19.26 12.70 2.47
N GLN A 555 -18.92 11.77 3.37
CA GLN A 555 -18.57 12.10 4.76
C GLN A 555 -17.33 12.99 4.84
N ALA A 556 -16.36 12.77 3.94
CA ALA A 556 -15.24 13.68 3.73
C ALA A 556 -15.66 15.00 3.04
N GLY A 557 -16.95 15.28 2.80
CA GLY A 557 -17.52 16.55 2.30
C GLY A 557 -17.21 16.83 0.85
N LEU A 558 -16.97 15.84 0.01
CA LEU A 558 -16.89 16.00 -1.42
C LEU A 558 -18.30 16.20 -2.00
N VAL A 559 -18.40 17.06 -3.02
CA VAL A 559 -19.68 17.32 -3.71
C VAL A 559 -19.91 16.38 -4.89
N SER A 560 -18.83 15.89 -5.50
CA SER A 560 -18.91 14.87 -6.55
C SER A 560 -17.69 13.94 -6.53
N ALA A 561 -17.78 12.81 -7.25
CA ALA A 561 -16.67 11.92 -7.48
C ALA A 561 -16.70 11.29 -8.88
N THR A 562 -15.54 10.97 -9.42
CA THR A 562 -15.39 10.26 -10.70
C THR A 562 -15.35 8.77 -10.43
N ALA A 563 -16.31 8.02 -11.01
CA ALA A 563 -16.28 6.56 -10.98
C ALA A 563 -15.00 6.02 -11.66
N SER A 564 -14.43 4.97 -11.08
CA SER A 564 -13.23 4.35 -11.64
C SER A 564 -13.47 3.85 -13.07
N PHE A 565 -12.60 4.22 -13.98
CA PHE A 565 -12.65 3.71 -15.37
C PHE A 565 -12.22 2.23 -15.50
N GLU A 566 -11.86 1.57 -14.40
CA GLU A 566 -11.69 0.11 -14.34
C GLU A 566 -13.03 -0.63 -14.14
N LEU A 567 -14.11 0.08 -13.79
CA LEU A 567 -15.47 -0.46 -13.71
C LEU A 567 -16.11 -0.62 -15.09
N ARG A 568 -17.01 -1.59 -15.21
CA ARG A 568 -17.92 -1.67 -16.36
C ARG A 568 -19.07 -0.68 -16.20
N VAL A 569 -19.66 -0.21 -17.31
CA VAL A 569 -20.84 0.69 -17.28
C VAL A 569 -21.95 0.12 -16.40
N ALA A 570 -22.21 -1.19 -16.50
CA ALA A 570 -23.22 -1.84 -15.66
C ALA A 570 -22.89 -1.75 -14.15
N GLN A 571 -21.64 -1.83 -13.77
CA GLN A 571 -21.24 -1.65 -12.37
C GLN A 571 -21.41 -0.19 -11.93
N ILE A 572 -21.04 0.77 -12.79
CA ILE A 572 -21.26 2.22 -12.53
C ILE A 572 -22.76 2.52 -12.37
N ARG A 573 -23.61 1.93 -13.22
CA ARG A 573 -25.06 2.06 -13.09
C ARG A 573 -25.58 1.53 -11.77
N ASP A 574 -25.02 0.39 -11.31
CA ASP A 574 -25.47 -0.32 -10.11
C ASP A 574 -24.94 0.33 -8.80
N LEU A 575 -23.92 1.24 -8.86
CA LEU A 575 -23.46 1.97 -7.69
C LEU A 575 -24.60 2.74 -7.02
N ALA A 576 -24.66 2.68 -5.69
CA ALA A 576 -25.45 3.60 -4.88
C ALA A 576 -24.70 4.94 -4.76
N LYS A 577 -25.07 5.90 -5.59
CA LYS A 577 -24.38 7.19 -5.74
C LYS A 577 -24.78 8.14 -4.59
N SER A 578 -23.97 8.17 -3.54
CA SER A 578 -24.20 9.03 -2.37
C SER A 578 -23.97 10.51 -2.67
N ILE A 579 -23.11 10.82 -3.64
CA ILE A 579 -22.77 12.15 -4.15
C ILE A 579 -22.95 12.21 -5.66
N ASP A 580 -22.76 13.38 -6.24
CA ASP A 580 -22.79 13.56 -7.69
C ASP A 580 -21.69 12.73 -8.34
N THR A 581 -22.07 11.75 -9.16
CA THR A 581 -21.10 10.83 -9.78
C THR A 581 -20.91 11.17 -11.23
N GLU A 582 -19.66 11.28 -11.67
CA GLU A 582 -19.28 11.51 -13.06
C GLU A 582 -18.50 10.33 -13.66
N MET A 583 -18.52 10.25 -14.97
CA MET A 583 -17.82 9.22 -15.76
C MET A 583 -16.97 9.87 -16.86
N ILE A 584 -15.72 9.42 -17.03
CA ILE A 584 -14.90 9.83 -18.18
C ILE A 584 -15.39 9.05 -19.41
N VAL A 585 -15.88 9.76 -20.42
CA VAL A 585 -16.44 9.16 -21.66
C VAL A 585 -15.55 9.37 -22.86
N TYR A 586 -14.59 10.31 -22.79
CA TYR A 586 -13.63 10.62 -23.86
C TYR A 586 -12.24 10.89 -23.29
N GLY A 587 -11.23 10.52 -24.07
CA GLY A 587 -9.84 10.95 -23.92
C GLY A 587 -8.84 9.82 -23.75
N ARG A 588 -7.57 10.18 -23.64
CA ARG A 588 -6.51 9.21 -23.34
C ARG A 588 -6.46 8.96 -21.86
N LEU A 589 -6.92 7.79 -21.43
CA LEU A 589 -6.89 7.45 -19.99
C LEU A 589 -5.44 7.39 -19.49
N PRO A 590 -5.16 7.93 -18.27
CA PRO A 590 -3.82 7.91 -17.69
C PRO A 590 -3.40 6.48 -17.34
N CYS A 591 -2.20 6.10 -17.77
CA CYS A 591 -1.59 4.80 -17.48
C CYS A 591 -0.73 4.85 -16.21
N MET A 592 0.10 5.90 -16.06
CA MET A 592 1.03 6.07 -14.95
C MET A 592 1.23 7.55 -14.62
N ILE A 593 1.56 7.81 -13.35
CA ILE A 593 2.24 9.03 -12.88
C ILE A 593 3.59 8.62 -12.32
N THR A 594 4.68 9.29 -12.72
CA THR A 594 6.03 8.88 -12.38
C THR A 594 6.75 9.98 -11.60
N GLU A 595 7.48 9.62 -10.56
CA GLU A 595 8.31 10.58 -9.81
C GLU A 595 9.56 10.98 -10.61
N GLN A 596 10.01 10.12 -11.53
CA GLN A 596 11.12 10.41 -12.43
C GLN A 596 10.65 11.07 -13.73
N CYS A 597 11.44 12.01 -14.24
CA CYS A 597 11.24 12.54 -15.58
C CYS A 597 11.83 11.59 -16.62
N ILE A 598 11.01 10.72 -17.22
CA ILE A 598 11.43 9.76 -18.25
C ILE A 598 11.90 10.45 -19.53
N ILE A 599 11.36 11.62 -19.84
CA ILE A 599 11.78 12.45 -20.99
C ILE A 599 13.25 12.85 -20.82
N ARG A 600 13.61 13.38 -19.65
CA ARG A 600 15.00 13.74 -19.34
C ARG A 600 15.91 12.51 -19.32
N ASN A 601 15.46 11.41 -18.71
CA ASN A 601 16.26 10.19 -18.61
C ASN A 601 16.57 9.59 -19.99
N SER A 602 15.61 9.63 -20.93
CA SER A 602 15.79 9.08 -22.27
C SER A 602 16.54 10.03 -23.22
N ALA A 603 16.27 11.34 -23.15
CA ALA A 603 16.88 12.33 -24.06
C ALA A 603 18.16 12.97 -23.52
N GLY A 604 18.55 12.70 -22.26
CA GLY A 604 19.68 13.33 -21.57
C GLY A 604 19.46 14.81 -21.20
N ARG A 605 18.34 15.41 -21.58
CA ARG A 605 17.94 16.79 -21.29
C ARG A 605 16.43 16.92 -21.17
N CYS A 606 15.95 17.96 -20.50
CA CYS A 606 14.54 18.28 -20.48
C CYS A 606 14.08 18.68 -21.90
N ASN A 607 13.06 18.02 -22.42
CA ASN A 607 12.44 18.25 -23.71
C ASN A 607 10.91 18.18 -23.62
N CYS A 608 10.35 18.74 -22.55
CA CYS A 608 8.92 18.65 -22.23
C CYS A 608 8.04 19.50 -23.14
N LYS A 609 8.62 20.48 -23.87
CA LYS A 609 7.87 21.41 -24.73
C LYS A 609 7.50 20.83 -26.11
N VAL A 610 7.98 19.64 -26.45
CA VAL A 610 7.65 18.94 -27.69
C VAL A 610 6.92 17.64 -27.38
N PRO A 611 6.13 17.09 -28.32
CA PRO A 611 5.47 15.81 -28.14
C PRO A 611 6.48 14.68 -27.85
N ASN A 612 6.27 13.98 -26.77
CA ASN A 612 7.07 12.82 -26.37
C ASN A 612 6.17 11.58 -26.32
N ASN A 613 6.66 10.46 -26.83
CA ASN A 613 5.96 9.20 -26.85
C ASN A 613 6.86 8.05 -26.40
N LEU A 614 6.29 7.15 -25.64
CA LEU A 614 6.86 5.85 -25.31
C LEU A 614 6.27 4.83 -26.31
N ALA A 615 7.08 4.20 -27.15
CA ALA A 615 6.64 3.21 -28.11
C ALA A 615 6.87 1.79 -27.58
N ASP A 616 5.84 0.95 -27.58
CA ASP A 616 5.99 -0.46 -27.25
C ASP A 616 6.48 -1.28 -28.47
N ARG A 617 6.78 -2.56 -28.25
CA ARG A 617 7.25 -3.51 -29.28
C ARG A 617 6.25 -3.73 -30.42
N ARG A 618 5.00 -3.28 -30.31
CA ARG A 618 3.96 -3.34 -31.35
C ARG A 618 3.79 -2.02 -32.09
N GLY A 619 4.61 -1.02 -31.73
CA GLY A 619 4.54 0.32 -32.30
C GLY A 619 3.40 1.20 -31.73
N ALA A 620 2.73 0.76 -30.65
CA ALA A 620 1.75 1.60 -29.97
C ALA A 620 2.45 2.77 -29.26
N LEU A 621 1.98 3.99 -29.52
CA LEU A 621 2.57 5.22 -29.02
C LEU A 621 1.80 5.72 -27.79
N PHE A 622 2.41 5.66 -26.63
CA PHE A 622 1.89 6.16 -25.38
C PHE A 622 2.40 7.58 -25.15
N PRO A 623 1.56 8.62 -25.23
CA PRO A 623 1.98 9.99 -24.99
C PRO A 623 2.51 10.17 -23.57
N VAL A 624 3.60 10.92 -23.45
CA VAL A 624 4.24 11.28 -22.19
C VAL A 624 4.20 12.78 -22.02
N LEU A 625 3.41 13.26 -21.07
CA LEU A 625 3.25 14.67 -20.78
C LEU A 625 3.95 15.04 -19.47
N PRO A 626 4.47 16.29 -19.36
CA PRO A 626 4.96 16.79 -18.09
C PRO A 626 3.83 16.90 -17.07
N ALA A 627 4.16 16.81 -15.79
CA ALA A 627 3.28 17.02 -14.68
C ALA A 627 4.00 17.84 -13.59
N PHE A 628 3.23 18.40 -12.67
CA PHE A 628 3.72 19.21 -11.55
C PHE A 628 4.92 18.57 -10.84
N GLY A 629 5.89 19.40 -10.45
CA GLY A 629 7.11 18.94 -9.77
C GLY A 629 8.07 18.16 -10.67
N HIS A 630 8.11 18.43 -11.97
CA HIS A 630 8.94 17.72 -12.97
C HIS A 630 8.67 16.22 -13.10
N ARG A 631 7.48 15.78 -12.73
CA ARG A 631 6.97 14.42 -12.94
C ARG A 631 6.51 14.24 -14.39
N ASN A 632 6.23 12.98 -14.76
CA ASN A 632 5.59 12.71 -16.05
C ASN A 632 4.31 11.89 -15.86
N GLN A 633 3.33 12.14 -16.72
CA GLN A 633 2.18 11.26 -16.91
C GLN A 633 2.30 10.53 -18.24
N ILE A 634 2.10 9.21 -18.20
CA ILE A 634 2.00 8.37 -19.40
C ILE A 634 0.52 8.11 -19.65
N PHE A 635 0.07 8.38 -20.87
CA PHE A 635 -1.32 8.19 -21.28
C PHE A 635 -1.48 7.00 -22.22
N ASN A 636 -2.69 6.46 -22.30
CA ASN A 636 -3.01 5.35 -23.18
C ASN A 636 -2.75 5.71 -24.67
N ALA A 637 -2.23 4.75 -25.43
CA ALA A 637 -2.02 4.90 -26.85
C ALA A 637 -3.31 5.16 -27.66
N HIS A 638 -4.44 4.67 -27.15
CA HIS A 638 -5.76 4.82 -27.77
C HIS A 638 -6.65 5.78 -26.99
N LYS A 639 -7.45 6.56 -27.72
CA LYS A 639 -8.45 7.46 -27.16
C LYS A 639 -9.72 6.68 -26.78
N LEU A 640 -10.16 6.79 -25.54
CA LEU A 640 -11.52 6.36 -25.15
C LEU A 640 -12.52 7.19 -25.96
N TYR A 641 -13.54 6.56 -26.52
CA TYR A 641 -14.59 7.23 -27.26
C TYR A 641 -15.92 6.48 -27.11
N LEU A 642 -16.95 7.16 -26.59
CA LEU A 642 -18.25 6.59 -26.29
C LEU A 642 -19.43 7.43 -26.85
N ALA A 643 -19.20 8.42 -27.76
CA ALA A 643 -20.28 9.25 -28.30
C ALA A 643 -21.38 8.43 -29.01
N ASP A 644 -21.02 7.33 -29.68
CA ASP A 644 -21.95 6.40 -30.31
C ASP A 644 -22.55 5.36 -29.32
N LYS A 645 -22.35 5.54 -28.01
CA LYS A 645 -22.83 4.71 -26.92
C LYS A 645 -23.49 5.57 -25.80
N HIS A 646 -24.07 6.71 -26.20
CA HIS A 646 -24.65 7.67 -25.26
C HIS A 646 -25.73 7.04 -24.41
N GLU A 647 -26.60 6.19 -24.96
CA GLU A 647 -27.66 5.50 -24.19
C GLU A 647 -27.11 4.70 -23.00
N ASP A 648 -25.90 4.14 -23.12
CA ASP A 648 -25.32 3.31 -22.05
C ASP A 648 -24.94 4.14 -20.81
N TYR A 649 -24.42 5.39 -20.98
CA TYR A 649 -24.04 6.23 -19.86
C TYR A 649 -25.15 7.20 -19.41
N GLU A 650 -26.07 7.61 -20.29
CA GLU A 650 -27.25 8.40 -19.92
C GLU A 650 -28.17 7.62 -18.99
N THR A 651 -28.34 6.31 -19.20
CA THR A 651 -29.13 5.43 -18.33
C THR A 651 -28.41 4.99 -17.06
N ALA A 652 -27.13 5.34 -16.89
CA ALA A 652 -26.35 4.98 -15.71
C ALA A 652 -26.64 5.83 -14.47
N GLY A 653 -27.52 6.84 -14.57
CA GLY A 653 -27.91 7.72 -13.45
C GLY A 653 -26.77 8.60 -12.98
N LEU A 654 -25.98 9.13 -13.91
CA LEU A 654 -24.83 10.00 -13.67
C LEU A 654 -25.25 11.46 -13.56
N TRP A 655 -24.52 12.21 -12.73
CA TRP A 655 -24.60 13.66 -12.68
C TRP A 655 -23.89 14.31 -13.87
N GLY A 656 -22.73 13.76 -14.30
CA GLY A 656 -21.93 14.34 -15.37
C GLY A 656 -21.11 13.35 -16.17
N VAL A 657 -20.78 13.74 -17.41
CA VAL A 657 -19.87 13.01 -18.30
C VAL A 657 -18.72 13.91 -18.71
N ARG A 658 -17.50 13.38 -18.65
CA ARG A 658 -16.27 14.15 -18.84
C ARG A 658 -15.57 13.81 -20.15
N LEU A 659 -15.28 14.86 -20.94
CA LEU A 659 -14.35 14.82 -22.07
C LEU A 659 -12.98 15.29 -21.59
N MET A 660 -12.02 14.38 -21.52
CA MET A 660 -10.66 14.66 -21.02
C MET A 660 -9.71 14.86 -22.20
N PHE A 661 -9.50 16.09 -22.61
CA PHE A 661 -8.55 16.46 -23.67
C PHE A 661 -7.11 16.46 -23.12
N THR A 662 -6.21 15.80 -23.85
CA THR A 662 -4.79 15.63 -23.48
C THR A 662 -3.87 16.20 -24.55
N THR A 663 -3.79 15.51 -25.70
CA THR A 663 -2.92 15.86 -26.83
C THR A 663 -3.72 16.41 -28.03
N GLU A 664 -5.00 16.61 -27.86
CA GLU A 664 -5.90 17.10 -28.89
C GLU A 664 -5.58 18.56 -29.23
N THR A 665 -5.57 18.88 -30.51
CA THR A 665 -5.53 20.27 -31.00
C THR A 665 -6.82 21.01 -30.64
N PRO A 666 -6.82 22.36 -30.58
CA PRO A 666 -8.03 23.14 -30.36
C PRO A 666 -9.20 22.74 -31.27
N HIS A 667 -8.93 22.54 -32.55
CA HIS A 667 -9.94 22.11 -33.52
C HIS A 667 -10.50 20.70 -33.21
N GLU A 668 -9.64 19.75 -32.80
CA GLU A 668 -10.10 18.42 -32.39
C GLU A 668 -10.96 18.49 -31.14
N CYS A 669 -10.64 19.35 -30.15
CA CYS A 669 -11.46 19.56 -28.95
C CYS A 669 -12.89 19.99 -29.32
N VAL A 670 -13.03 20.95 -30.23
CA VAL A 670 -14.32 21.41 -30.73
C VAL A 670 -15.06 20.29 -31.47
N ALA A 671 -14.41 19.62 -32.42
CA ALA A 671 -15.03 18.56 -33.24
C ALA A 671 -15.52 17.38 -32.38
N VAL A 672 -14.73 16.96 -31.36
CA VAL A 672 -15.12 15.94 -30.40
C VAL A 672 -16.32 16.40 -29.56
N THR A 673 -16.27 17.61 -29.01
CA THR A 673 -17.37 18.14 -28.20
C THR A 673 -18.67 18.20 -28.99
N GLN A 674 -18.61 18.65 -30.27
CA GLN A 674 -19.76 18.64 -31.19
C GLN A 674 -20.30 17.22 -31.42
N SER A 675 -19.42 16.21 -31.53
CA SER A 675 -19.85 14.81 -31.68
C SER A 675 -20.62 14.30 -30.46
N TYR A 676 -20.19 14.65 -29.24
CA TYR A 676 -20.91 14.32 -28.01
C TYR A 676 -22.22 15.11 -27.81
N LEU A 677 -22.36 16.24 -28.46
CA LEU A 677 -23.61 17.01 -28.52
C LEU A 677 -24.53 16.57 -29.69
N GLY A 678 -24.14 15.57 -30.46
CA GLY A 678 -24.92 15.10 -31.64
C GLY A 678 -24.94 16.07 -32.82
N LEU A 679 -24.03 17.04 -32.83
CA LEU A 679 -23.95 18.06 -33.90
C LEU A 679 -23.13 17.61 -35.13
N THR A 680 -22.29 16.59 -34.97
CA THR A 680 -21.44 16.04 -36.05
C THR A 680 -21.19 14.54 -35.84
N ASP A 681 -20.85 13.84 -36.92
CA ASP A 681 -20.44 12.43 -36.89
C ASP A 681 -18.91 12.26 -36.78
N TYR A 682 -18.21 13.27 -36.26
CA TYR A 682 -16.76 13.23 -36.12
C TYR A 682 -16.32 12.05 -35.21
N ARG A 683 -15.35 11.28 -35.70
CA ARG A 683 -14.72 10.17 -34.96
C ARG A 683 -13.20 10.31 -35.02
N PRO A 684 -12.51 10.43 -33.90
CA PRO A 684 -11.05 10.46 -33.88
C PRO A 684 -10.45 9.11 -34.27
N ASN A 685 -9.22 9.12 -34.77
CA ASN A 685 -8.48 7.90 -35.10
C ASN A 685 -7.97 7.21 -33.80
N GLY A 686 -7.77 5.88 -33.86
CA GLY A 686 -7.17 5.10 -32.78
C GLY A 686 -8.05 4.99 -31.53
N LEU A 687 -9.30 4.56 -31.73
CA LEU A 687 -10.31 4.50 -30.67
C LEU A 687 -10.23 3.23 -29.82
N THR A 688 -10.65 3.33 -28.57
CA THR A 688 -10.94 2.22 -27.66
C THR A 688 -12.23 2.46 -26.88
N ARG A 689 -12.89 1.39 -26.45
CA ARG A 689 -13.99 1.44 -25.48
C ARG A 689 -13.46 1.39 -24.02
N GLY A 690 -12.16 1.41 -23.84
CA GLY A 690 -11.55 1.26 -22.52
C GLY A 690 -11.91 -0.08 -21.86
N LEU A 691 -12.14 -0.02 -20.57
CA LEU A 691 -12.52 -1.16 -19.73
C LEU A 691 -14.03 -1.23 -19.49
N TYR A 692 -14.81 -0.24 -19.92
CA TYR A 692 -16.22 -0.10 -19.60
C TYR A 692 -17.13 -1.24 -20.08
N TYR A 693 -16.71 -2.01 -21.09
CA TYR A 693 -17.46 -3.19 -21.57
C TYR A 693 -16.77 -4.50 -21.20
N ARG A 694 -15.48 -4.48 -20.99
CA ARG A 694 -14.68 -5.69 -20.76
C ARG A 694 -14.38 -5.91 -19.29
N GLY A 695 -14.31 -4.82 -18.50
CA GLY A 695 -13.88 -4.84 -17.10
C GLY A 695 -12.41 -5.22 -16.92
N VAL A 696 -12.02 -5.36 -15.67
CA VAL A 696 -10.70 -5.87 -15.24
C VAL A 696 -10.82 -7.27 -14.65
N GLU A 697 -9.67 -7.99 -14.67
CA GLU A 697 -9.54 -9.32 -14.06
C GLU A 697 -9.14 -9.21 -12.59
#